data_60853c53358f6bd3e08c6acd8168c869
#
_entry.id   60853c53358f6bd3e08c6acd8168c869
#
_cell.length_a   1.000
_cell.length_b   1.000
_cell.length_c   1.000
_cell.angle_alpha   90.00
_cell.angle_beta   90.00
_cell.angle_gamma   90.00
#
_symmetry.space_group_name_H-M   'P 1'
#
loop_
_entity.id
_entity.type
_entity.pdbx_description
1 polymer ?
#
loop_
_entity_poly.entity_id
_entity_poly.type
_entity_poly.pdbx_seq_one_letter_code
_entity_poly.pdbx_strand_id
1 'polypeptide(L)'
;MTGATSSLPPAAGSPPTPWRTLVWLGLALGLVTLLAYSNSFNAGLVLDNKVVITQDPRLRAWTDQNLRLIFSQNYWWPYAASDLYRPLTTLSYLFNYTVLGEGNRVTGYHVVNLLLHWANAWMVLIVLHRLTRRLRLSLLAAALFAVHPVNVESVTNIVGRADLLATLAILGAGWCYLRAAAAPGWRKLPWLAAVTAITCLGVLAKENAVMIAAFVLLYDWLWRWPELPGASWRQRLPAAARTFVLQGWLWLVPAGVLLLWARHRLLYVTPVYGQFFVDNPIAFAGPVQGALTAFGVIGRYLGLLVLPATLSCDYSYNEVPLFGDGAHWWQGFYVWLSLLLVAGLVVAAVRLRRRHAAFAWGTLFFFLMLLPTSNLLLPIGSIMAERFLYLPSIGFCLVAALALRPLGAALARAAVAQPRWLVPAARVVPALAVGVLGLRTHIRNADWHDELALWRSAVAAAPDSFKVHKGMANALWDAGQNEAADDAALAQAEQGLAILDRKPLTPERQDNTLFYDLGTYYRRKGDFVARRGQTGEAARFYQQAVAVLLRARTVDRYADDAAHRAALRRGHAPGDLQDVGNFRIYLELGLSYLRLSQWADADTACLYAQRLAPGEADGYLFAGAARVYAGQCDAGAVQLLAALILQPTNAEAWANLQQCYEKLGLVPVPIVLRGTDHLLDDKNPIVYRELSAACVVLNRNFLTAHMPASAEMLRAMAREKYHLPESVFAAAP
;
A
#
# COMPACT_ATOMS: atom_id res chain seq x y z
N MET A 1 -48.19 31.69 -14.61
CA MET A 1 -47.11 32.53 -15.13
C MET A 1 -45.86 32.25 -14.30
N THR A 2 -45.03 31.35 -14.76
CA THR A 2 -43.84 30.97 -14.04
C THR A 2 -42.73 30.82 -15.07
N GLY A 3 -41.83 31.80 -15.08
CA GLY A 3 -40.62 31.78 -15.90
C GLY A 3 -39.73 30.59 -15.56
N ALA A 4 -39.74 29.58 -16.41
CA ALA A 4 -38.78 28.50 -16.40
C ALA A 4 -37.40 29.07 -16.77
N THR A 5 -36.61 29.41 -15.77
CA THR A 5 -35.19 29.69 -15.99
C THR A 5 -34.51 28.38 -16.46
N SER A 6 -34.10 28.37 -17.72
CA SER A 6 -33.38 27.27 -18.35
C SER A 6 -32.19 26.85 -17.51
N SER A 7 -32.09 25.58 -17.15
CA SER A 7 -31.02 24.95 -16.41
C SER A 7 -29.76 24.67 -17.25
N LEU A 8 -29.69 25.20 -18.43
CA LEU A 8 -28.54 25.15 -19.32
C LEU A 8 -27.43 26.08 -18.82
N PRO A 9 -26.15 25.77 -19.04
CA PRO A 9 -25.14 26.78 -18.96
C PRO A 9 -25.58 27.93 -19.87
N PRO A 10 -25.73 29.18 -19.36
CA PRO A 10 -26.36 30.26 -20.11
C PRO A 10 -25.74 30.37 -21.49
N ALA A 11 -26.61 30.37 -22.50
CA ALA A 11 -26.23 30.69 -23.86
C ALA A 11 -25.47 32.02 -23.87
N ALA A 12 -24.41 32.09 -24.64
CA ALA A 12 -23.66 33.26 -25.09
C ALA A 12 -24.06 34.62 -24.48
N GLY A 13 -23.39 35.04 -23.42
CA GLY A 13 -23.64 36.38 -22.84
C GLY A 13 -22.48 36.99 -22.06
N SER A 14 -21.63 36.16 -21.46
CA SER A 14 -20.40 36.67 -20.83
C SER A 14 -19.19 36.30 -21.68
N PRO A 15 -18.24 37.23 -21.92
CA PRO A 15 -17.04 36.95 -22.68
C PRO A 15 -16.28 35.77 -22.01
N PRO A 16 -15.68 34.88 -22.80
CA PRO A 16 -14.92 33.78 -22.24
C PRO A 16 -13.83 34.33 -21.33
N THR A 17 -13.69 33.73 -20.14
CA THR A 17 -12.58 34.12 -19.22
C THR A 17 -11.26 34.04 -19.94
N PRO A 18 -10.47 35.15 -20.00
CA PRO A 18 -9.19 35.14 -20.70
C PRO A 18 -8.29 34.02 -20.13
N TRP A 19 -7.61 33.30 -21.00
CA TRP A 19 -6.71 32.23 -20.59
C TRP A 19 -5.60 32.74 -19.62
N ARG A 20 -5.16 33.97 -19.80
CA ARG A 20 -4.20 34.65 -18.90
C ARG A 20 -4.72 34.67 -17.45
N THR A 21 -6.00 34.96 -17.25
CA THR A 21 -6.63 34.94 -15.92
C THR A 21 -6.58 33.53 -15.31
N LEU A 22 -6.85 32.48 -16.08
CA LEU A 22 -6.76 31.10 -15.58
C LEU A 22 -5.33 30.68 -15.26
N VAL A 23 -4.33 31.18 -15.99
CA VAL A 23 -2.91 30.97 -15.69
C VAL A 23 -2.52 31.65 -14.36
N TRP A 24 -2.85 32.94 -14.19
CA TRP A 24 -2.54 33.63 -12.94
C TRP A 24 -3.21 33.00 -11.71
N LEU A 25 -4.47 32.56 -11.87
CA LEU A 25 -5.17 31.83 -10.80
C LEU A 25 -4.55 30.44 -10.56
N GLY A 26 -4.05 29.77 -11.60
CA GLY A 26 -3.29 28.54 -11.47
C GLY A 26 -1.98 28.72 -10.70
N LEU A 27 -1.25 29.81 -10.98
CA LEU A 27 -0.03 30.16 -10.23
C LEU A 27 -0.34 30.52 -8.77
N ALA A 28 -1.44 31.23 -8.50
CA ALA A 28 -1.90 31.53 -7.15
C ALA A 28 -2.27 30.24 -6.38
N LEU A 29 -2.96 29.28 -7.04
CA LEU A 29 -3.19 27.95 -6.48
C LEU A 29 -1.89 27.21 -6.19
N GLY A 30 -0.89 27.31 -7.08
CA GLY A 30 0.43 26.75 -6.87
C GLY A 30 1.12 27.30 -5.63
N LEU A 31 1.04 28.59 -5.41
CA LEU A 31 1.59 29.23 -4.19
C LEU A 31 0.88 28.72 -2.93
N VAL A 32 -0.45 28.66 -2.93
CA VAL A 32 -1.24 28.16 -1.80
C VAL A 32 -0.91 26.67 -1.52
N THR A 33 -0.77 25.86 -2.58
CA THR A 33 -0.37 24.44 -2.48
C THR A 33 1.04 24.34 -1.89
N LEU A 34 2.00 25.12 -2.41
CA LEU A 34 3.37 25.13 -1.93
C LEU A 34 3.47 25.51 -0.44
N LEU A 35 2.70 26.52 -0.01
CA LEU A 35 2.67 26.93 1.41
C LEU A 35 2.12 25.81 2.31
N ALA A 36 1.03 25.14 1.91
CA ALA A 36 0.44 24.07 2.68
C ALA A 36 1.35 22.83 2.79
N TYR A 37 2.13 22.53 1.76
CA TYR A 37 3.00 21.36 1.68
C TYR A 37 4.50 21.69 1.81
N SER A 38 4.88 22.90 2.23
CA SER A 38 6.27 23.35 2.26
C SER A 38 7.21 22.50 3.12
N ASN A 39 6.68 21.81 4.14
CA ASN A 39 7.44 20.91 4.99
C ASN A 39 7.47 19.44 4.52
N SER A 40 6.78 19.09 3.42
CA SER A 40 6.76 17.71 2.91
C SER A 40 8.07 17.31 2.21
N PHE A 41 8.92 18.26 1.79
CA PHE A 41 10.17 17.97 1.07
C PHE A 41 11.20 17.19 1.89
N ASN A 42 11.10 17.20 3.21
CA ASN A 42 11.96 16.50 4.14
C ASN A 42 11.29 15.23 4.70
N ALA A 43 10.08 14.88 4.24
CA ALA A 43 9.43 13.65 4.63
C ALA A 43 10.24 12.44 4.16
N GLY A 44 10.37 11.42 5.02
CA GLY A 44 11.17 10.24 4.76
C GLY A 44 10.51 9.23 3.82
N LEU A 45 11.25 8.15 3.55
CA LEU A 45 10.70 6.97 2.88
C LEU A 45 9.99 6.12 3.93
N VAL A 46 8.69 6.30 4.08
CA VAL A 46 7.86 5.59 5.05
C VAL A 46 6.94 4.58 4.36
N LEU A 47 6.49 3.56 5.09
CA LEU A 47 5.58 2.53 4.59
C LEU A 47 6.10 1.88 3.28
N ASP A 48 5.21 1.81 2.30
CA ASP A 48 5.43 1.20 0.98
C ASP A 48 6.58 1.86 0.18
N ASN A 49 6.96 3.10 0.52
CA ASN A 49 8.03 3.82 -0.18
C ASN A 49 9.36 3.09 -0.10
N LYS A 50 9.68 2.45 1.03
CA LYS A 50 10.93 1.69 1.21
C LYS A 50 11.04 0.57 0.17
N VAL A 51 9.98 -0.23 0.03
CA VAL A 51 9.96 -1.36 -0.91
C VAL A 51 9.98 -0.87 -2.36
N VAL A 52 9.11 0.09 -2.70
CA VAL A 52 8.90 0.53 -4.08
C VAL A 52 10.06 1.39 -4.60
N ILE A 53 10.77 2.14 -3.75
CA ILE A 53 11.87 3.02 -4.17
C ILE A 53 13.24 2.43 -3.86
N THR A 54 13.47 2.02 -2.59
CA THR A 54 14.83 1.63 -2.18
C THR A 54 15.17 0.18 -2.48
N GLN A 55 14.19 -0.68 -2.62
CA GLN A 55 14.42 -2.11 -2.81
C GLN A 55 14.16 -2.57 -4.25
N ASP A 56 13.35 -1.85 -5.04
CA ASP A 56 13.01 -2.24 -6.40
C ASP A 56 14.24 -2.17 -7.33
N PRO A 57 14.77 -3.30 -7.83
CA PRO A 57 15.96 -3.33 -8.68
C PRO A 57 15.71 -2.71 -10.06
N ARG A 58 14.44 -2.63 -10.52
CA ARG A 58 14.07 -2.05 -11.82
C ARG A 58 14.39 -0.55 -11.90
N LEU A 59 14.53 0.13 -10.74
CA LEU A 59 14.79 1.57 -10.68
C LEU A 59 16.28 1.93 -10.77
N ARG A 60 17.21 0.96 -10.67
CA ARG A 60 18.65 1.23 -10.52
C ARG A 60 19.31 1.83 -11.76
N ALA A 61 18.84 1.47 -12.95
CA ALA A 61 19.41 1.94 -14.20
C ALA A 61 18.35 1.99 -15.30
N TRP A 62 18.49 2.95 -16.22
CA TRP A 62 17.67 3.05 -17.42
C TRP A 62 18.21 2.10 -18.48
N THR A 63 17.77 0.83 -18.44
CA THR A 63 18.16 -0.21 -19.38
C THR A 63 16.94 -0.83 -20.04
N ASP A 64 17.13 -1.44 -21.24
CA ASP A 64 16.06 -2.16 -21.92
C ASP A 64 15.49 -3.30 -21.07
N GLN A 65 16.35 -3.96 -20.29
CA GLN A 65 15.93 -5.02 -19.39
C GLN A 65 14.99 -4.49 -18.31
N ASN A 66 15.36 -3.40 -17.64
CA ASN A 66 14.54 -2.78 -16.60
C ASN A 66 13.21 -2.25 -17.15
N LEU A 67 13.24 -1.65 -18.34
CA LEU A 67 12.01 -1.22 -19.02
C LEU A 67 11.10 -2.43 -19.32
N ARG A 68 11.65 -3.53 -19.86
CA ARG A 68 10.87 -4.75 -20.10
C ARG A 68 10.27 -5.30 -18.79
N LEU A 69 11.03 -5.33 -17.69
CA LEU A 69 10.54 -5.77 -16.38
C LEU A 69 9.43 -4.86 -15.85
N ILE A 70 9.52 -3.53 -16.01
CA ILE A 70 8.46 -2.59 -15.62
C ILE A 70 7.14 -2.89 -16.35
N PHE A 71 7.20 -3.21 -17.65
CA PHE A 71 6.01 -3.48 -18.45
C PHE A 71 5.54 -4.94 -18.43
N SER A 72 6.32 -5.88 -17.88
CA SER A 72 5.96 -7.31 -17.83
C SER A 72 5.63 -7.82 -16.42
N GLN A 73 6.03 -7.12 -15.37
CA GLN A 73 5.87 -7.55 -14.00
C GLN A 73 4.82 -6.72 -13.24
N ASN A 74 4.32 -7.27 -12.11
CA ASN A 74 3.41 -6.55 -11.23
C ASN A 74 4.09 -5.38 -10.52
N TYR A 75 3.29 -4.54 -9.84
CA TYR A 75 3.78 -3.34 -9.16
C TYR A 75 4.76 -3.65 -8.00
N TRP A 76 4.53 -4.76 -7.26
CA TRP A 76 5.32 -5.16 -6.09
C TRP A 76 6.48 -6.11 -6.38
N TRP A 77 6.71 -6.42 -7.67
CA TRP A 77 7.82 -7.30 -8.03
C TRP A 77 9.18 -6.71 -7.57
N PRO A 78 10.14 -7.53 -7.07
CA PRO A 78 10.12 -8.98 -6.91
C PRO A 78 9.56 -9.47 -5.56
N TYR A 79 9.10 -8.60 -4.68
CA TYR A 79 8.84 -8.87 -3.26
C TYR A 79 7.48 -9.51 -2.98
N ALA A 80 6.48 -9.22 -3.80
CA ALA A 80 5.15 -9.79 -3.62
C ALA A 80 4.47 -10.09 -4.94
N ALA A 81 3.71 -11.19 -4.96
CA ALA A 81 2.72 -11.45 -5.99
C ALA A 81 1.52 -10.52 -5.75
N SER A 82 1.10 -9.79 -6.78
CA SER A 82 0.01 -8.81 -6.69
C SER A 82 -0.73 -8.73 -8.01
N ASP A 83 -2.02 -8.38 -7.95
CA ASP A 83 -2.86 -8.06 -9.10
C ASP A 83 -2.77 -6.58 -9.52
N LEU A 84 -1.85 -5.81 -8.92
CA LEU A 84 -1.63 -4.41 -9.25
C LEU A 84 -0.62 -4.26 -10.39
N TYR A 85 -1.04 -3.56 -11.46
CA TYR A 85 -0.21 -3.30 -12.63
C TYR A 85 -0.16 -1.81 -12.92
N ARG A 86 0.99 -1.16 -12.62
CA ARG A 86 1.17 0.29 -12.67
C ARG A 86 2.47 0.68 -13.35
N PRO A 87 2.73 0.25 -14.60
CA PRO A 87 4.02 0.46 -15.25
C PRO A 87 4.39 1.94 -15.39
N LEU A 88 3.43 2.85 -15.66
CA LEU A 88 3.74 4.27 -15.79
C LEU A 88 4.09 4.91 -14.44
N THR A 89 3.50 4.45 -13.35
CA THR A 89 3.88 4.92 -12.01
C THR A 89 5.31 4.47 -11.70
N THR A 90 5.65 3.20 -11.91
CA THR A 90 7.02 2.68 -11.74
C THR A 90 8.02 3.38 -12.66
N LEU A 91 7.65 3.62 -13.92
CA LEU A 91 8.47 4.38 -14.88
C LEU A 91 8.73 5.82 -14.40
N SER A 92 7.74 6.45 -13.75
CA SER A 92 7.92 7.79 -13.17
C SER A 92 8.91 7.80 -12.00
N TYR A 93 9.03 6.69 -11.25
CA TYR A 93 10.07 6.54 -10.22
C TYR A 93 11.44 6.26 -10.84
N LEU A 94 11.52 5.44 -11.87
CA LEU A 94 12.76 5.25 -12.65
C LEU A 94 13.28 6.59 -13.18
N PHE A 95 12.40 7.44 -13.70
CA PHE A 95 12.75 8.79 -14.15
C PHE A 95 13.33 9.64 -13.02
N ASN A 96 12.69 9.68 -11.84
CA ASN A 96 13.23 10.36 -10.67
C ASN A 96 14.60 9.78 -10.26
N TYR A 97 14.70 8.46 -10.16
CA TYR A 97 15.90 7.79 -9.66
C TYR A 97 17.11 8.03 -10.56
N THR A 98 16.94 7.85 -11.88
CA THR A 98 18.05 7.81 -12.85
C THR A 98 18.22 9.12 -13.61
N VAL A 99 17.14 9.71 -14.17
CA VAL A 99 17.24 10.89 -15.05
C VAL A 99 17.41 12.16 -14.22
N LEU A 100 16.63 12.32 -13.14
CA LEU A 100 16.82 13.44 -12.22
C LEU A 100 17.98 13.19 -11.25
N GLY A 101 18.55 11.96 -11.22
CA GLY A 101 19.70 11.61 -10.40
C GLY A 101 19.42 11.61 -8.89
N GLU A 102 18.16 11.48 -8.47
CA GLU A 102 17.78 11.53 -7.05
C GLU A 102 18.24 10.27 -6.29
N GLY A 103 18.29 9.11 -6.96
CA GLY A 103 18.57 7.84 -6.27
C GLY A 103 17.61 7.61 -5.12
N ASN A 104 18.12 7.44 -3.92
CA ASN A 104 17.33 7.29 -2.69
C ASN A 104 17.02 8.61 -1.97
N ARG A 105 17.40 9.78 -2.52
CA ARG A 105 17.06 11.09 -1.95
C ARG A 105 15.59 11.39 -2.16
N VAL A 106 14.90 11.83 -1.10
CA VAL A 106 13.45 11.97 -1.09
C VAL A 106 12.91 13.23 -1.76
N THR A 107 13.67 14.31 -1.73
CA THR A 107 13.22 15.68 -2.09
C THR A 107 12.64 15.75 -3.51
N GLY A 108 13.32 15.19 -4.51
CA GLY A 108 12.84 15.25 -5.90
C GLY A 108 11.56 14.46 -6.14
N TYR A 109 11.33 13.37 -5.39
CA TYR A 109 10.07 12.63 -5.47
C TYR A 109 8.91 13.47 -4.93
N HIS A 110 9.11 14.17 -3.81
CA HIS A 110 8.10 15.09 -3.25
C HIS A 110 7.84 16.28 -4.16
N VAL A 111 8.88 16.86 -4.80
CA VAL A 111 8.70 17.93 -5.79
C VAL A 111 7.80 17.49 -6.92
N VAL A 112 8.04 16.29 -7.49
CA VAL A 112 7.20 15.75 -8.58
C VAL A 112 5.75 15.53 -8.10
N ASN A 113 5.55 14.96 -6.91
CA ASN A 113 4.21 14.77 -6.37
C ASN A 113 3.49 16.11 -6.15
N LEU A 114 4.18 17.10 -5.61
CA LEU A 114 3.60 18.44 -5.39
C LEU A 114 3.23 19.12 -6.71
N LEU A 115 4.08 19.03 -7.73
CA LEU A 115 3.79 19.55 -9.07
C LEU A 115 2.56 18.86 -9.69
N LEU A 116 2.44 17.54 -9.53
CA LEU A 116 1.26 16.79 -9.98
C LEU A 116 0.00 17.21 -9.22
N HIS A 117 0.09 17.42 -7.90
CA HIS A 117 -1.04 17.89 -7.10
C HIS A 117 -1.47 19.30 -7.48
N TRP A 118 -0.51 20.21 -7.68
CA TRP A 118 -0.79 21.54 -8.22
C TRP A 118 -1.45 21.50 -9.60
N ALA A 119 -0.94 20.66 -10.51
CA ALA A 119 -1.55 20.46 -11.83
C ALA A 119 -2.99 19.95 -11.70
N ASN A 120 -3.25 19.01 -10.78
CA ASN A 120 -4.60 18.54 -10.47
C ASN A 120 -5.49 19.68 -9.95
N ALA A 121 -5.05 20.49 -9.00
CA ALA A 121 -5.81 21.62 -8.48
C ALA A 121 -6.13 22.64 -9.58
N TRP A 122 -5.16 22.89 -10.47
CA TRP A 122 -5.38 23.76 -11.63
C TRP A 122 -6.39 23.17 -12.62
N MET A 123 -6.29 21.88 -12.91
CA MET A 123 -7.27 21.17 -13.75
C MET A 123 -8.67 21.15 -13.11
N VAL A 124 -8.77 21.02 -11.79
CA VAL A 124 -10.05 21.17 -11.06
C VAL A 124 -10.65 22.54 -11.30
N LEU A 125 -9.86 23.63 -11.19
CA LEU A 125 -10.33 24.99 -11.53
C LEU A 125 -10.87 25.06 -12.96
N ILE A 126 -10.13 24.55 -13.95
CA ILE A 126 -10.48 24.61 -15.38
C ILE A 126 -11.77 23.82 -15.65
N VAL A 127 -11.83 22.56 -15.17
CA VAL A 127 -12.97 21.67 -15.40
C VAL A 127 -14.22 22.22 -14.71
N LEU A 128 -14.13 22.59 -13.44
CA LEU A 128 -15.27 23.13 -12.70
C LEU A 128 -15.74 24.49 -13.26
N HIS A 129 -14.80 25.34 -13.70
CA HIS A 129 -15.19 26.60 -14.38
C HIS A 129 -15.93 26.32 -15.70
N ARG A 130 -15.49 25.29 -16.45
CA ARG A 130 -16.20 24.91 -17.69
C ARG A 130 -17.61 24.37 -17.41
N LEU A 131 -17.78 23.60 -16.31
CA LEU A 131 -19.07 23.01 -15.91
C LEU A 131 -20.02 24.04 -15.30
N THR A 132 -19.52 24.89 -14.41
CA THR A 132 -20.37 25.79 -13.59
C THR A 132 -20.54 27.18 -14.18
N ARG A 133 -19.62 27.63 -15.05
CA ARG A 133 -19.50 29.02 -15.55
C ARG A 133 -19.33 30.07 -14.43
N ARG A 134 -18.92 29.65 -13.23
CA ARG A 134 -18.77 30.52 -12.04
C ARG A 134 -17.33 30.49 -11.56
N LEU A 135 -16.47 31.38 -12.09
CA LEU A 135 -15.02 31.39 -11.82
C LEU A 135 -14.69 31.39 -10.32
N ARG A 136 -15.33 32.31 -9.54
CA ARG A 136 -15.08 32.40 -8.09
C ARG A 136 -15.47 31.12 -7.32
N LEU A 137 -16.53 30.43 -7.74
CA LEU A 137 -16.92 29.15 -7.15
C LEU A 137 -15.90 28.07 -7.45
N SER A 138 -15.48 27.97 -8.71
CA SER A 138 -14.51 26.98 -9.16
C SER A 138 -13.13 27.20 -8.53
N LEU A 139 -12.72 28.46 -8.37
CA LEU A 139 -11.49 28.81 -7.68
C LEU A 139 -11.53 28.39 -6.20
N LEU A 140 -12.62 28.67 -5.49
CA LEU A 140 -12.77 28.27 -4.09
C LEU A 140 -12.77 26.74 -3.96
N ALA A 141 -13.49 26.02 -4.82
CA ALA A 141 -13.48 24.55 -4.80
C ALA A 141 -12.08 23.99 -5.08
N ALA A 142 -11.35 24.55 -6.05
CA ALA A 142 -9.98 24.17 -6.36
C ALA A 142 -9.01 24.48 -5.22
N ALA A 143 -9.17 25.63 -4.54
CA ALA A 143 -8.34 25.99 -3.39
C ALA A 143 -8.62 25.08 -2.19
N LEU A 144 -9.87 24.75 -1.90
CA LEU A 144 -10.23 23.77 -0.85
C LEU A 144 -9.61 22.40 -1.16
N PHE A 145 -9.71 21.93 -2.40
CA PHE A 145 -9.08 20.68 -2.83
C PHE A 145 -7.56 20.73 -2.66
N ALA A 146 -6.92 21.82 -3.06
CA ALA A 146 -5.48 21.99 -3.01
C ALA A 146 -4.90 21.91 -1.58
N VAL A 147 -5.67 22.31 -0.56
CA VAL A 147 -5.21 22.37 0.82
C VAL A 147 -5.96 21.43 1.77
N HIS A 148 -6.74 20.49 1.26
CA HIS A 148 -7.53 19.61 2.13
C HIS A 148 -6.63 18.55 2.80
N PRO A 149 -6.64 18.40 4.13
CA PRO A 149 -5.74 17.49 4.85
C PRO A 149 -5.87 16.01 4.47
N VAL A 150 -7.04 15.55 4.03
CA VAL A 150 -7.24 14.16 3.57
C VAL A 150 -6.38 13.81 2.34
N ASN A 151 -5.88 14.82 1.61
CA ASN A 151 -5.05 14.63 0.44
C ASN A 151 -3.57 14.37 0.78
N VAL A 152 -3.17 14.54 2.05
CA VAL A 152 -1.77 14.38 2.49
C VAL A 152 -1.25 12.98 2.21
N GLU A 153 -2.04 11.93 2.47
CA GLU A 153 -1.64 10.56 2.16
C GLU A 153 -1.34 10.35 0.67
N SER A 154 -2.07 11.02 -0.23
CA SER A 154 -1.80 10.90 -1.67
C SER A 154 -0.66 11.80 -2.17
N VAL A 155 -0.38 12.91 -1.49
CA VAL A 155 0.61 13.92 -1.94
C VAL A 155 1.96 13.71 -1.27
N THR A 156 1.99 13.61 0.07
CA THR A 156 3.23 13.51 0.85
C THR A 156 3.78 12.09 0.84
N ASN A 157 2.93 11.06 0.86
CA ASN A 157 3.37 9.70 0.61
C ASN A 157 3.78 9.55 -0.87
N ILE A 158 5.02 9.16 -1.15
CA ILE A 158 5.56 9.10 -2.52
C ILE A 158 4.77 8.12 -3.39
N VAL A 159 4.36 6.96 -2.87
CA VAL A 159 3.57 5.96 -3.64
C VAL A 159 2.16 6.46 -3.98
N GLY A 160 1.67 7.49 -3.31
CA GLY A 160 0.44 8.21 -3.67
C GLY A 160 0.48 8.84 -5.06
N ARG A 161 1.66 8.92 -5.69
CA ARG A 161 1.84 9.37 -7.09
C ARG A 161 0.89 8.69 -8.07
N ALA A 162 0.56 7.43 -7.83
CA ALA A 162 -0.41 6.70 -8.65
C ALA A 162 -1.79 7.38 -8.64
N ASP A 163 -2.25 7.89 -7.49
CA ASP A 163 -3.51 8.64 -7.37
C ASP A 163 -3.44 9.99 -8.07
N LEU A 164 -2.30 10.68 -7.95
CA LEU A 164 -2.07 11.97 -8.61
C LEU A 164 -2.11 11.85 -10.14
N LEU A 165 -1.43 10.86 -10.69
CA LEU A 165 -1.38 10.60 -12.15
C LEU A 165 -2.76 10.17 -12.68
N ALA A 166 -3.46 9.26 -12.00
CA ALA A 166 -4.79 8.84 -12.41
C ALA A 166 -5.81 9.98 -12.37
N THR A 167 -5.76 10.82 -11.33
CA THR A 167 -6.63 12.00 -11.22
C THR A 167 -6.34 13.01 -12.32
N LEU A 168 -5.07 13.26 -12.63
CA LEU A 168 -4.69 14.14 -13.74
C LEU A 168 -5.21 13.60 -15.09
N ALA A 169 -5.12 12.30 -15.30
CA ALA A 169 -5.66 11.64 -16.49
C ALA A 169 -7.18 11.78 -16.57
N ILE A 170 -7.92 11.54 -15.46
CA ILE A 170 -9.38 11.68 -15.45
C ILE A 170 -9.80 13.14 -15.72
N LEU A 171 -9.15 14.12 -15.09
CA LEU A 171 -9.46 15.53 -15.29
C LEU A 171 -9.07 15.98 -16.71
N GLY A 172 -7.92 15.55 -17.21
CA GLY A 172 -7.47 15.85 -18.57
C GLY A 172 -8.35 15.24 -19.64
N ALA A 173 -8.69 13.95 -19.53
CA ALA A 173 -9.62 13.29 -20.43
C ALA A 173 -11.03 13.89 -20.32
N GLY A 174 -11.49 14.22 -19.11
CA GLY A 174 -12.75 14.92 -18.87
C GLY A 174 -12.80 16.29 -19.56
N TRP A 175 -11.72 17.07 -19.45
CA TRP A 175 -11.61 18.35 -20.18
C TRP A 175 -11.64 18.15 -21.68
N CYS A 176 -10.92 17.18 -22.22
CA CYS A 176 -10.96 16.83 -23.64
C CYS A 176 -12.38 16.42 -24.08
N TYR A 177 -13.09 15.65 -23.25
CA TYR A 177 -14.47 15.27 -23.53
C TYR A 177 -15.42 16.48 -23.57
N LEU A 178 -15.28 17.43 -22.64
CA LEU A 178 -16.03 18.68 -22.65
C LEU A 178 -15.73 19.53 -23.91
N ARG A 179 -14.50 19.47 -24.43
CA ARG A 179 -14.13 20.13 -25.70
C ARG A 179 -14.73 19.39 -26.91
N ALA A 180 -14.69 18.07 -26.91
CA ALA A 180 -15.31 17.25 -27.94
C ALA A 180 -16.83 17.47 -28.01
N ALA A 181 -17.51 17.52 -26.87
CA ALA A 181 -18.95 17.76 -26.76
C ALA A 181 -19.37 19.13 -27.32
N ALA A 182 -18.51 20.12 -27.27
CA ALA A 182 -18.74 21.47 -27.80
C ALA A 182 -18.30 21.67 -29.25
N ALA A 183 -17.51 20.73 -29.82
CA ALA A 183 -16.96 20.86 -31.16
C ALA A 183 -17.92 20.31 -32.23
N PRO A 184 -18.16 21.03 -33.34
CA PRO A 184 -19.00 20.55 -34.41
C PRO A 184 -18.29 19.59 -35.34
N GLY A 185 -19.04 18.68 -35.93
CA GLY A 185 -18.60 17.79 -37.01
C GLY A 185 -17.32 16.99 -36.69
N TRP A 186 -16.37 16.93 -37.62
CA TRP A 186 -15.12 16.19 -37.46
C TRP A 186 -14.11 16.81 -36.48
N ARG A 187 -14.26 18.09 -36.14
CA ARG A 187 -13.38 18.80 -35.19
C ARG A 187 -13.40 18.22 -33.77
N LYS A 188 -14.36 17.35 -33.44
CA LYS A 188 -14.40 16.61 -32.18
C LYS A 188 -13.44 15.42 -32.15
N LEU A 189 -13.06 14.84 -33.30
CA LEU A 189 -12.27 13.61 -33.38
C LEU A 189 -10.90 13.70 -32.66
N PRO A 190 -10.08 14.77 -32.84
CA PRO A 190 -8.81 14.87 -32.12
C PRO A 190 -9.00 14.92 -30.59
N TRP A 191 -10.09 15.54 -30.10
CA TRP A 191 -10.40 15.54 -28.68
C TRP A 191 -10.83 14.17 -28.17
N LEU A 192 -11.60 13.41 -28.93
CA LEU A 192 -11.99 12.04 -28.58
C LEU A 192 -10.77 11.09 -28.61
N ALA A 193 -9.89 11.24 -29.60
CA ALA A 193 -8.63 10.50 -29.63
C ALA A 193 -7.77 10.82 -28.40
N ALA A 194 -7.71 12.10 -27.99
CA ALA A 194 -7.04 12.51 -26.77
C ALA A 194 -7.68 11.89 -25.51
N VAL A 195 -9.02 11.79 -25.44
CA VAL A 195 -9.73 11.08 -24.35
C VAL A 195 -9.22 9.64 -24.27
N THR A 196 -9.19 8.90 -25.39
CA THR A 196 -8.69 7.52 -25.43
C THR A 196 -7.24 7.43 -24.96
N ALA A 197 -6.35 8.23 -25.54
CA ALA A 197 -4.92 8.19 -25.26
C ALA A 197 -4.63 8.50 -23.78
N ILE A 198 -5.22 9.59 -23.25
CA ILE A 198 -5.02 10.01 -21.85
C ILE A 198 -5.60 8.95 -20.90
N THR A 199 -6.76 8.35 -21.22
CA THR A 199 -7.36 7.30 -20.39
C THR A 199 -6.48 6.05 -20.37
N CYS A 200 -5.94 5.61 -21.52
CA CYS A 200 -5.01 4.48 -21.58
C CYS A 200 -3.75 4.74 -20.74
N LEU A 201 -3.15 5.92 -20.84
CA LEU A 201 -2.01 6.30 -20.00
C LEU A 201 -2.41 6.32 -18.51
N GLY A 202 -3.60 6.85 -18.18
CA GLY A 202 -4.12 6.85 -16.83
C GLY A 202 -4.28 5.44 -16.25
N VAL A 203 -4.85 4.50 -17.02
CA VAL A 203 -5.03 3.09 -16.60
C VAL A 203 -3.68 2.40 -16.36
N LEU A 204 -2.65 2.71 -17.14
CA LEU A 204 -1.29 2.21 -16.91
C LEU A 204 -0.60 2.86 -15.70
N ALA A 205 -1.09 4.01 -15.22
CA ALA A 205 -0.64 4.61 -13.96
C ALA A 205 -1.39 4.04 -12.75
N LYS A 206 -2.72 3.96 -12.83
CA LYS A 206 -3.59 3.34 -11.83
C LYS A 206 -4.92 2.92 -12.45
N GLU A 207 -5.39 1.74 -12.08
CA GLU A 207 -6.64 1.13 -12.57
C GLU A 207 -7.87 2.03 -12.42
N ASN A 208 -7.90 2.88 -11.38
CA ASN A 208 -9.01 3.81 -11.11
C ASN A 208 -9.21 4.86 -12.20
N ALA A 209 -8.26 5.07 -13.12
CA ALA A 209 -8.44 6.02 -14.24
C ALA A 209 -9.59 5.64 -15.18
N VAL A 210 -10.06 4.39 -15.16
CA VAL A 210 -11.27 3.96 -15.89
C VAL A 210 -12.52 4.74 -15.44
N MET A 211 -12.49 5.39 -14.28
CA MET A 211 -13.61 6.20 -13.73
C MET A 211 -13.90 7.45 -14.55
N ILE A 212 -13.11 7.77 -15.57
CA ILE A 212 -13.52 8.74 -16.60
C ILE A 212 -14.87 8.37 -17.22
N ALA A 213 -15.22 7.08 -17.30
CA ALA A 213 -16.51 6.62 -17.78
C ALA A 213 -17.66 7.20 -16.91
N ALA A 214 -17.50 7.21 -15.59
CA ALA A 214 -18.47 7.80 -14.68
C ALA A 214 -18.54 9.34 -14.82
N PHE A 215 -17.41 10.00 -15.06
CA PHE A 215 -17.39 11.44 -15.38
C PHE A 215 -18.19 11.75 -16.65
N VAL A 216 -17.96 11.00 -17.74
CA VAL A 216 -18.65 11.15 -19.02
C VAL A 216 -20.14 10.89 -18.87
N LEU A 217 -20.51 9.78 -18.20
CA LEU A 217 -21.90 9.42 -17.91
C LEU A 217 -22.62 10.55 -17.15
N LEU A 218 -21.98 11.06 -16.09
CA LEU A 218 -22.56 12.11 -15.25
C LEU A 218 -22.75 13.42 -16.01
N TYR A 219 -21.76 13.82 -16.83
CA TYR A 219 -21.86 14.99 -17.68
C TYR A 219 -22.96 14.85 -18.71
N ASP A 220 -23.02 13.73 -19.44
CA ASP A 220 -24.04 13.47 -20.45
C ASP A 220 -25.44 13.46 -19.84
N TRP A 221 -25.61 12.84 -18.67
CA TRP A 221 -26.89 12.77 -17.99
C TRP A 221 -27.39 14.12 -17.46
N LEU A 222 -26.50 14.96 -16.92
CA LEU A 222 -26.88 16.24 -16.32
C LEU A 222 -27.09 17.35 -17.34
N TRP A 223 -26.25 17.42 -18.39
CA TRP A 223 -26.25 18.55 -19.32
C TRP A 223 -26.71 18.20 -20.72
N ARG A 224 -26.35 17.01 -21.28
CA ARG A 224 -26.68 16.66 -22.65
C ARG A 224 -27.99 15.91 -22.80
N TRP A 225 -28.37 15.07 -21.85
CA TRP A 225 -29.64 14.33 -21.85
C TRP A 225 -30.88 15.25 -21.93
N PRO A 226 -30.96 16.38 -21.21
CA PRO A 226 -32.11 17.30 -21.35
C PRO A 226 -32.27 17.95 -22.71
N GLU A 227 -31.18 18.07 -23.49
CA GLU A 227 -31.14 18.68 -24.83
C GLU A 227 -31.56 17.71 -25.94
N LEU A 228 -31.63 16.40 -25.65
CA LEU A 228 -32.02 15.40 -26.65
C LEU A 228 -33.49 15.57 -27.09
N PRO A 229 -33.77 15.35 -28.39
CA PRO A 229 -35.14 15.41 -28.91
C PRO A 229 -36.00 14.31 -28.31
N GLY A 230 -37.27 14.66 -27.98
CA GLY A 230 -38.26 13.75 -27.44
C GLY A 230 -38.86 14.23 -26.12
N ALA A 231 -40.17 14.02 -25.96
CA ALA A 231 -40.92 14.42 -24.75
C ALA A 231 -40.73 13.41 -23.59
N SER A 232 -40.55 12.15 -23.92
CA SER A 232 -40.37 11.06 -22.93
C SER A 232 -38.94 10.47 -22.97
N TRP A 233 -38.54 9.78 -21.88
CA TRP A 233 -37.25 9.11 -21.83
C TRP A 233 -37.09 8.05 -22.92
N ARG A 234 -38.17 7.32 -23.29
CA ARG A 234 -38.18 6.31 -24.35
C ARG A 234 -37.87 6.91 -25.73
N GLN A 235 -38.42 8.08 -26.02
CA GLN A 235 -38.20 8.81 -27.29
C GLN A 235 -36.74 9.35 -27.37
N ARG A 236 -36.12 9.65 -26.24
CA ARG A 236 -34.72 10.13 -26.18
C ARG A 236 -33.69 9.02 -26.32
N LEU A 237 -34.03 7.76 -26.01
CA LEU A 237 -33.10 6.65 -26.03
C LEU A 237 -32.32 6.46 -27.36
N PRO A 238 -32.99 6.49 -28.56
CA PRO A 238 -32.25 6.34 -29.81
C PRO A 238 -31.25 7.47 -30.06
N ALA A 239 -31.63 8.70 -29.76
CA ALA A 239 -30.78 9.87 -29.89
C ALA A 239 -29.61 9.80 -28.87
N ALA A 240 -29.91 9.36 -27.65
CA ALA A 240 -28.88 9.13 -26.62
C ALA A 240 -27.87 8.05 -27.05
N ALA A 241 -28.34 6.90 -27.52
CA ALA A 241 -27.48 5.82 -28.00
C ALA A 241 -26.57 6.34 -29.10
N ARG A 242 -27.10 7.02 -30.10
CA ARG A 242 -26.30 7.61 -31.18
C ARG A 242 -25.30 8.65 -30.67
N THR A 243 -25.73 9.56 -29.78
CA THR A 243 -24.92 10.69 -29.36
C THR A 243 -23.89 10.31 -28.30
N PHE A 244 -24.28 9.48 -27.32
CA PHE A 244 -23.40 9.12 -26.20
C PHE A 244 -22.50 7.93 -26.55
N VAL A 245 -23.07 6.85 -27.10
CA VAL A 245 -22.31 5.65 -27.43
C VAL A 245 -21.32 5.93 -28.57
N LEU A 246 -21.81 6.37 -29.74
CA LEU A 246 -20.94 6.56 -30.91
C LEU A 246 -19.99 7.75 -30.77
N GLN A 247 -20.40 8.82 -30.08
CA GLN A 247 -19.62 10.06 -30.01
C GLN A 247 -18.87 10.24 -28.68
N GLY A 248 -18.93 9.26 -27.76
CA GLY A 248 -18.28 9.36 -26.46
C GLY A 248 -17.80 8.01 -25.94
N TRP A 249 -18.71 7.12 -25.64
CA TRP A 249 -18.40 5.91 -24.87
C TRP A 249 -17.55 4.88 -25.64
N LEU A 250 -17.75 4.75 -26.95
CA LEU A 250 -16.91 3.86 -27.77
C LEU A 250 -15.42 4.26 -27.70
N TRP A 251 -15.11 5.53 -27.46
CA TRP A 251 -13.74 6.00 -27.32
C TRP A 251 -13.07 5.60 -26.00
N LEU A 252 -13.84 5.09 -25.04
CA LEU A 252 -13.33 4.54 -23.79
C LEU A 252 -13.06 3.03 -23.89
N VAL A 253 -13.60 2.35 -24.91
CA VAL A 253 -13.43 0.89 -25.08
C VAL A 253 -11.96 0.45 -25.10
N PRO A 254 -11.04 1.13 -25.83
CA PRO A 254 -9.63 0.72 -25.84
C PRO A 254 -8.99 0.71 -24.45
N ALA A 255 -9.33 1.67 -23.59
CA ALA A 255 -8.83 1.72 -22.22
C ALA A 255 -9.41 0.61 -21.35
N GLY A 256 -10.69 0.27 -21.54
CA GLY A 256 -11.33 -0.88 -20.88
C GLY A 256 -10.69 -2.21 -21.30
N VAL A 257 -10.44 -2.38 -22.60
CA VAL A 257 -9.74 -3.56 -23.15
C VAL A 257 -8.32 -3.65 -22.59
N LEU A 258 -7.59 -2.53 -22.53
CA LEU A 258 -6.25 -2.47 -21.95
C LEU A 258 -6.25 -2.89 -20.48
N LEU A 259 -7.21 -2.41 -19.69
CA LEU A 259 -7.35 -2.78 -18.28
C LEU A 259 -7.63 -4.28 -18.12
N LEU A 260 -8.56 -4.84 -18.92
CA LEU A 260 -8.89 -6.26 -18.85
C LEU A 260 -7.72 -7.13 -19.32
N TRP A 261 -7.02 -6.71 -20.37
CA TRP A 261 -5.82 -7.40 -20.84
C TRP A 261 -4.71 -7.40 -19.77
N ALA A 262 -4.42 -6.22 -19.18
CA ALA A 262 -3.43 -6.10 -18.11
C ALA A 262 -3.78 -7.00 -16.91
N ARG A 263 -5.05 -6.98 -16.49
CA ARG A 263 -5.53 -7.84 -15.39
C ARG A 263 -5.44 -9.33 -15.74
N HIS A 264 -5.80 -9.71 -16.95
CA HIS A 264 -5.70 -11.12 -17.41
C HIS A 264 -4.24 -11.60 -17.39
N ARG A 265 -3.31 -10.81 -17.95
CA ARG A 265 -1.88 -11.15 -17.97
C ARG A 265 -1.32 -11.38 -16.59
N LEU A 266 -1.67 -10.55 -15.61
CA LEU A 266 -1.19 -10.65 -14.22
C LEU A 266 -1.82 -11.82 -13.48
N LEU A 267 -3.12 -12.02 -13.62
CA LEU A 267 -3.82 -13.15 -12.97
C LEU A 267 -3.35 -14.51 -13.50
N TYR A 268 -2.82 -14.56 -14.72
CA TYR A 268 -2.28 -15.80 -15.27
C TYR A 268 -0.86 -16.12 -14.80
N VAL A 269 -0.09 -15.08 -14.44
CA VAL A 269 1.35 -15.21 -14.11
C VAL A 269 1.59 -15.24 -12.60
N THR A 270 0.73 -14.60 -11.81
CA THR A 270 0.90 -14.51 -10.35
C THR A 270 -0.28 -15.15 -9.62
N PRO A 271 -0.03 -16.08 -8.67
CA PRO A 271 -1.08 -16.53 -7.77
C PRO A 271 -1.55 -15.32 -6.94
N VAL A 272 -2.82 -14.93 -7.10
CA VAL A 272 -3.41 -13.89 -6.25
C VAL A 272 -3.63 -14.50 -4.88
N TYR A 273 -2.83 -14.08 -3.91
CA TYR A 273 -3.12 -14.36 -2.50
C TYR A 273 -4.43 -13.64 -2.15
N GLY A 274 -5.35 -14.35 -1.50
CA GLY A 274 -6.66 -13.82 -1.12
C GLY A 274 -6.54 -12.56 -0.27
N GLN A 275 -7.64 -11.82 -0.16
CA GLN A 275 -7.72 -10.67 0.74
C GLN A 275 -7.52 -11.13 2.18
N PHE A 276 -6.74 -10.37 2.96
CA PHE A 276 -6.56 -10.66 4.39
C PHE A 276 -7.72 -10.07 5.19
N PHE A 277 -8.32 -10.89 6.06
CA PHE A 277 -9.40 -10.46 6.95
C PHE A 277 -8.99 -9.24 7.79
N VAL A 278 -7.78 -9.24 8.30
CA VAL A 278 -7.27 -8.17 9.16
C VAL A 278 -7.12 -6.82 8.43
N ASP A 279 -6.95 -6.82 7.11
CA ASP A 279 -6.91 -5.59 6.31
C ASP A 279 -8.31 -5.13 5.87
N ASN A 280 -9.19 -6.10 5.57
CA ASN A 280 -10.57 -5.82 5.17
C ASN A 280 -11.56 -6.90 5.61
N PRO A 281 -12.12 -6.80 6.82
CA PRO A 281 -13.14 -7.73 7.31
C PRO A 281 -14.40 -7.83 6.42
N ILE A 282 -14.73 -6.79 5.65
CA ILE A 282 -15.91 -6.78 4.75
C ILE A 282 -15.83 -7.92 3.72
N ALA A 283 -14.63 -8.28 3.27
CA ALA A 283 -14.42 -9.36 2.31
C ALA A 283 -14.89 -10.75 2.80
N PHE A 284 -15.01 -10.91 4.11
CA PHE A 284 -15.40 -12.15 4.79
C PHE A 284 -16.77 -12.06 5.44
N ALA A 285 -17.45 -10.91 5.29
CA ALA A 285 -18.77 -10.66 5.83
C ALA A 285 -19.87 -11.15 4.88
N GLY A 286 -21.05 -11.44 5.42
CA GLY A 286 -22.24 -11.66 4.60
C GLY A 286 -22.60 -10.38 3.81
N PRO A 287 -23.32 -10.49 2.67
CA PRO A 287 -23.59 -9.37 1.78
C PRO A 287 -24.26 -8.16 2.48
N VAL A 288 -25.22 -8.41 3.36
CA VAL A 288 -25.92 -7.35 4.10
C VAL A 288 -25.01 -6.70 5.14
N GLN A 289 -24.30 -7.50 5.93
CA GLN A 289 -23.36 -7.02 6.93
C GLN A 289 -22.24 -6.20 6.29
N GLY A 290 -21.67 -6.70 5.18
CA GLY A 290 -20.62 -6.01 4.43
C GLY A 290 -21.10 -4.69 3.86
N ALA A 291 -22.28 -4.66 3.21
CA ALA A 291 -22.84 -3.44 2.65
C ALA A 291 -23.14 -2.38 3.73
N LEU A 292 -23.74 -2.77 4.85
CA LEU A 292 -24.01 -1.86 5.96
C LEU A 292 -22.71 -1.32 6.56
N THR A 293 -21.68 -2.17 6.75
CA THR A 293 -20.36 -1.73 7.20
C THR A 293 -19.76 -0.71 6.23
N ALA A 294 -19.83 -0.97 4.91
CA ALA A 294 -19.33 -0.05 3.88
C ALA A 294 -20.05 1.31 3.93
N PHE A 295 -21.38 1.35 4.20
CA PHE A 295 -22.08 2.64 4.42
C PHE A 295 -21.57 3.35 5.68
N GLY A 296 -21.23 2.63 6.75
CA GLY A 296 -20.58 3.19 7.92
C GLY A 296 -19.22 3.83 7.57
N VAL A 297 -18.41 3.15 6.74
CA VAL A 297 -17.13 3.70 6.23
C VAL A 297 -17.34 4.97 5.41
N ILE A 298 -18.37 5.00 4.54
CA ILE A 298 -18.69 6.22 3.76
C ILE A 298 -19.07 7.37 4.70
N GLY A 299 -19.80 7.09 5.77
CA GLY A 299 -20.09 8.08 6.81
C GLY A 299 -18.84 8.64 7.48
N ARG A 300 -17.86 7.77 7.82
CA ARG A 300 -16.55 8.18 8.35
C ARG A 300 -15.80 9.07 7.34
N TYR A 301 -15.79 8.71 6.06
CA TYR A 301 -15.21 9.56 5.01
C TYR A 301 -15.84 10.95 4.93
N LEU A 302 -17.16 11.04 5.00
CA LEU A 302 -17.86 12.34 5.05
C LEU A 302 -17.46 13.13 6.29
N GLY A 303 -17.31 12.47 7.44
CA GLY A 303 -16.81 13.07 8.68
C GLY A 303 -15.40 13.64 8.52
N LEU A 304 -14.45 12.88 7.96
CA LEU A 304 -13.07 13.32 7.72
C LEU A 304 -12.99 14.50 6.73
N LEU A 305 -13.89 14.56 5.75
CA LEU A 305 -13.94 15.67 4.81
C LEU A 305 -14.49 16.95 5.45
N VAL A 306 -15.43 16.86 6.39
CA VAL A 306 -15.98 18.03 7.10
C VAL A 306 -15.05 18.48 8.22
N LEU A 307 -14.50 17.54 8.98
CA LEU A 307 -13.65 17.79 10.14
C LEU A 307 -12.42 16.87 10.11
N PRO A 308 -11.35 17.20 9.40
CA PRO A 308 -10.13 16.41 9.29
C PRO A 308 -9.22 16.57 10.51
N ALA A 309 -9.78 16.41 11.72
CA ALA A 309 -9.06 16.59 12.98
C ALA A 309 -8.12 15.42 13.28
N THR A 310 -8.63 14.19 13.12
CA THR A 310 -7.89 12.95 13.36
C THR A 310 -7.74 12.19 12.06
N LEU A 311 -6.50 11.99 11.63
CA LEU A 311 -6.15 11.32 10.38
C LEU A 311 -5.14 10.20 10.69
N SER A 312 -5.32 9.02 10.08
CA SER A 312 -4.46 7.86 10.25
C SER A 312 -3.95 7.33 8.92
N CYS A 313 -2.78 6.74 8.89
CA CYS A 313 -2.29 6.04 7.70
C CYS A 313 -2.90 4.64 7.54
N ASP A 314 -3.60 4.13 8.57
CA ASP A 314 -4.23 2.80 8.56
C ASP A 314 -5.47 2.77 9.44
N TYR A 315 -6.50 2.01 8.99
CA TYR A 315 -7.79 1.79 9.67
C TYR A 315 -8.17 0.30 9.66
N SER A 316 -7.20 -0.59 9.68
CA SER A 316 -7.38 -2.04 9.63
C SER A 316 -8.12 -2.59 10.87
N TYR A 317 -8.27 -3.88 10.94
CA TYR A 317 -8.98 -4.59 12.03
C TYR A 317 -8.41 -4.18 13.42
N ASN A 318 -9.19 -3.77 14.40
CA ASN A 318 -10.64 -3.67 14.49
C ASN A 318 -11.09 -2.21 14.65
N GLU A 319 -10.42 -1.25 13.97
CA GLU A 319 -10.79 0.17 14.03
C GLU A 319 -12.18 0.41 13.43
N VAL A 320 -12.53 -0.33 12.40
CA VAL A 320 -13.86 -0.34 11.81
C VAL A 320 -14.49 -1.71 12.02
N PRO A 321 -15.29 -1.90 13.10
CA PRO A 321 -15.95 -3.16 13.34
C PRO A 321 -17.04 -3.42 12.28
N LEU A 322 -17.26 -4.69 11.96
CA LEU A 322 -18.38 -5.09 11.10
C LEU A 322 -19.73 -4.72 11.76
N PHE A 323 -20.72 -4.39 10.94
CA PHE A 323 -22.07 -4.11 11.43
C PHE A 323 -22.62 -5.29 12.23
N GLY A 324 -23.07 -5.00 13.45
CA GLY A 324 -23.53 -6.02 14.41
C GLY A 324 -22.43 -6.62 15.29
N ASP A 325 -21.15 -6.43 14.96
CA ASP A 325 -20.01 -6.93 15.75
C ASP A 325 -19.45 -5.89 16.72
N GLY A 326 -19.93 -4.65 16.64
CA GLY A 326 -19.46 -3.56 17.49
C GLY A 326 -19.85 -3.74 18.96
N ALA A 327 -18.98 -3.29 19.87
CA ALA A 327 -19.19 -3.36 21.32
C ALA A 327 -20.34 -2.47 21.82
N HIS A 328 -20.77 -1.48 21.03
CA HIS A 328 -21.73 -0.46 21.45
C HIS A 328 -22.88 -0.30 20.46
N TRP A 329 -24.11 -0.16 20.97
CA TRP A 329 -25.32 0.03 20.17
C TRP A 329 -25.27 1.28 19.26
N TRP A 330 -24.56 2.35 19.67
CA TRP A 330 -24.41 3.57 18.89
C TRP A 330 -23.66 3.37 17.57
N GLN A 331 -22.81 2.33 17.46
CA GLN A 331 -22.12 1.99 16.21
C GLN A 331 -23.11 1.54 15.15
N GLY A 332 -24.11 0.73 15.51
CA GLY A 332 -25.21 0.37 14.62
C GLY A 332 -26.05 1.57 14.22
N PHE A 333 -26.38 2.44 15.18
CA PHE A 333 -27.11 3.68 14.90
C PHE A 333 -26.36 4.59 13.93
N TYR A 334 -25.04 4.74 14.11
CA TYR A 334 -24.18 5.50 13.21
C TYR A 334 -24.21 4.97 11.76
N VAL A 335 -24.20 3.66 11.57
CA VAL A 335 -24.32 3.03 10.24
C VAL A 335 -25.63 3.39 9.55
N TRP A 336 -26.75 3.28 10.27
CA TRP A 336 -28.06 3.67 9.75
C TRP A 336 -28.15 5.17 9.43
N LEU A 337 -27.59 6.01 10.29
CA LEU A 337 -27.51 7.46 10.03
C LEU A 337 -26.68 7.75 8.77
N SER A 338 -25.57 7.05 8.58
CA SER A 338 -24.71 7.16 7.40
C SER A 338 -25.46 6.75 6.13
N LEU A 339 -26.17 5.63 6.15
CA LEU A 339 -26.98 5.16 5.04
C LEU A 339 -28.07 6.19 4.68
N LEU A 340 -28.79 6.70 5.66
CA LEU A 340 -29.85 7.72 5.46
C LEU A 340 -29.26 9.02 4.91
N LEU A 341 -28.11 9.46 5.41
CA LEU A 341 -27.42 10.64 4.90
C LEU A 341 -26.98 10.47 3.44
N VAL A 342 -26.35 9.33 3.11
CA VAL A 342 -25.94 9.02 1.72
C VAL A 342 -27.16 8.98 0.80
N ALA A 343 -28.21 8.25 1.18
CA ALA A 343 -29.44 8.15 0.42
C ALA A 343 -30.11 9.53 0.24
N GLY A 344 -30.19 10.31 1.31
CA GLY A 344 -30.73 11.67 1.28
C GLY A 344 -29.98 12.61 0.35
N LEU A 345 -28.63 12.58 0.41
CA LEU A 345 -27.78 13.38 -0.49
C LEU A 345 -27.94 12.97 -1.95
N VAL A 346 -27.97 11.68 -2.25
CA VAL A 346 -28.16 11.17 -3.62
C VAL A 346 -29.55 11.54 -4.14
N VAL A 347 -30.61 11.32 -3.34
CA VAL A 347 -32.00 11.70 -3.70
C VAL A 347 -32.11 13.22 -3.92
N ALA A 348 -31.52 14.02 -3.04
CA ALA A 348 -31.50 15.47 -3.20
C ALA A 348 -30.76 15.89 -4.48
N ALA A 349 -29.58 15.30 -4.75
CA ALA A 349 -28.82 15.56 -5.97
C ALA A 349 -29.63 15.23 -7.24
N VAL A 350 -30.30 14.07 -7.28
CA VAL A 350 -31.14 13.66 -8.41
C VAL A 350 -32.36 14.56 -8.58
N ARG A 351 -33.07 14.90 -7.50
CA ARG A 351 -34.29 15.74 -7.56
C ARG A 351 -33.96 17.20 -7.91
N LEU A 352 -32.86 17.71 -7.36
CA LEU A 352 -32.45 19.10 -7.56
C LEU A 352 -31.61 19.32 -8.83
N ARG A 353 -31.26 18.26 -9.57
CA ARG A 353 -30.30 18.32 -10.70
C ARG A 353 -30.62 19.39 -11.76
N ARG A 354 -31.91 19.65 -12.02
CA ARG A 354 -32.34 20.67 -13.01
C ARG A 354 -32.19 22.10 -12.49
N ARG A 355 -32.33 22.34 -11.17
CA ARG A 355 -32.22 23.66 -10.55
C ARG A 355 -30.81 23.96 -10.03
N HIS A 356 -30.12 22.94 -9.56
CA HIS A 356 -28.82 23.04 -8.89
C HIS A 356 -27.83 22.02 -9.48
N ALA A 357 -27.53 22.11 -10.79
CA ALA A 357 -26.69 21.16 -11.51
C ALA A 357 -25.28 21.01 -10.90
N ALA A 358 -24.68 22.09 -10.39
CA ALA A 358 -23.38 22.06 -9.75
C ALA A 358 -23.39 21.26 -8.44
N PHE A 359 -24.45 21.37 -7.63
CA PHE A 359 -24.64 20.55 -6.42
C PHE A 359 -24.81 19.07 -6.80
N ALA A 360 -25.69 18.82 -7.79
CA ALA A 360 -25.95 17.47 -8.26
C ALA A 360 -24.67 16.80 -8.80
N TRP A 361 -23.88 17.54 -9.61
CA TRP A 361 -22.63 17.03 -10.13
C TRP A 361 -21.63 16.75 -9.01
N GLY A 362 -21.41 17.69 -8.10
CA GLY A 362 -20.46 17.52 -7.01
C GLY A 362 -20.79 16.32 -6.12
N THR A 363 -22.07 16.20 -5.70
CA THR A 363 -22.53 15.09 -4.86
C THR A 363 -22.42 13.74 -5.57
N LEU A 364 -22.90 13.64 -6.79
CA LEU A 364 -22.86 12.37 -7.54
C LEU A 364 -21.46 12.02 -7.99
N PHE A 365 -20.63 13.00 -8.36
CA PHE A 365 -19.22 12.80 -8.66
C PHE A 365 -18.50 12.19 -7.44
N PHE A 366 -18.71 12.73 -6.24
CA PHE A 366 -18.14 12.19 -5.01
C PHE A 366 -18.46 10.71 -4.85
N PHE A 367 -19.73 10.34 -4.86
CA PHE A 367 -20.12 8.93 -4.64
C PHE A 367 -19.70 8.01 -5.78
N LEU A 368 -19.80 8.44 -7.04
CA LEU A 368 -19.37 7.64 -8.18
C LEU A 368 -17.87 7.40 -8.19
N MET A 369 -17.05 8.42 -7.89
CA MET A 369 -15.60 8.27 -7.85
C MET A 369 -15.13 7.44 -6.64
N LEU A 370 -15.89 7.44 -5.54
CA LEU A 370 -15.61 6.60 -4.37
C LEU A 370 -16.03 5.14 -4.59
N LEU A 371 -16.99 4.88 -5.48
CA LEU A 371 -17.64 3.57 -5.64
C LEU A 371 -16.67 2.39 -5.82
N PRO A 372 -15.59 2.47 -6.63
CA PRO A 372 -14.64 1.36 -6.78
C PRO A 372 -13.90 0.99 -5.50
N THR A 373 -13.71 1.95 -4.60
CA THR A 373 -12.96 1.79 -3.35
C THR A 373 -13.85 1.78 -2.11
N SER A 374 -15.17 1.76 -2.31
CA SER A 374 -16.18 1.79 -1.23
C SER A 374 -16.44 0.44 -0.57
N ASN A 375 -15.92 -0.66 -1.10
CA ASN A 375 -16.28 -2.03 -0.72
C ASN A 375 -17.78 -2.40 -0.91
N LEU A 376 -18.56 -1.57 -1.64
CA LEU A 376 -19.97 -1.86 -1.93
C LEU A 376 -20.16 -2.79 -3.13
N LEU A 377 -19.35 -2.63 -4.18
CA LEU A 377 -19.45 -3.44 -5.39
C LEU A 377 -18.60 -4.70 -5.27
N LEU A 378 -17.35 -4.53 -4.92
CA LEU A 378 -16.36 -5.58 -4.73
C LEU A 378 -15.50 -5.22 -3.53
N PRO A 379 -15.22 -6.16 -2.62
CA PRO A 379 -14.25 -5.93 -1.57
C PRO A 379 -12.86 -5.71 -2.17
N ILE A 380 -12.12 -4.75 -1.63
CA ILE A 380 -10.74 -4.45 -2.02
C ILE A 380 -9.77 -4.76 -0.87
N GLY A 381 -8.47 -4.65 -1.08
CA GLY A 381 -7.43 -4.99 -0.10
C GLY A 381 -7.38 -4.13 1.17
N SER A 382 -8.29 -3.15 1.35
CA SER A 382 -8.35 -2.31 2.55
C SER A 382 -9.79 -1.93 2.88
N ILE A 383 -10.15 -1.93 4.17
CA ILE A 383 -11.49 -1.53 4.60
C ILE A 383 -11.71 -0.02 4.43
N MET A 384 -10.69 0.79 4.74
CA MET A 384 -10.72 2.25 4.69
C MET A 384 -9.30 2.80 4.51
N ALA A 385 -9.11 3.87 3.70
CA ALA A 385 -7.86 4.63 3.60
C ALA A 385 -8.15 6.06 3.11
N GLU A 386 -7.43 7.06 3.62
CA GLU A 386 -7.63 8.47 3.26
C GLU A 386 -7.34 8.75 1.79
N ARG A 387 -6.36 8.06 1.20
CA ARG A 387 -6.01 8.17 -0.24
C ARG A 387 -7.18 7.86 -1.18
N PHE A 388 -8.18 7.11 -0.74
CA PHE A 388 -9.38 6.83 -1.54
C PHE A 388 -10.26 8.07 -1.73
N LEU A 389 -10.08 9.09 -0.88
CA LEU A 389 -10.79 10.37 -0.97
C LEU A 389 -10.14 11.36 -1.94
N TYR A 390 -8.93 11.14 -2.44
CA TYR A 390 -8.22 12.12 -3.26
C TYR A 390 -9.06 12.60 -4.46
N LEU A 391 -9.51 11.70 -5.32
CA LEU A 391 -10.35 12.03 -6.48
C LEU A 391 -11.78 12.42 -6.07
N PRO A 392 -12.49 11.68 -5.18
CA PRO A 392 -13.84 12.05 -4.74
C PRO A 392 -13.94 13.43 -4.07
N SER A 393 -12.89 13.86 -3.33
CA SER A 393 -12.89 15.15 -2.62
C SER A 393 -13.12 16.36 -3.54
N ILE A 394 -12.85 16.25 -4.83
CA ILE A 394 -13.18 17.29 -5.83
C ILE A 394 -14.68 17.61 -5.81
N GLY A 395 -15.53 16.56 -5.79
CA GLY A 395 -16.98 16.70 -5.70
C GLY A 395 -17.42 17.33 -4.39
N PHE A 396 -16.84 16.88 -3.28
CA PHE A 396 -17.08 17.45 -1.96
C PHE A 396 -16.68 18.92 -1.89
N CYS A 397 -15.48 19.28 -2.36
CA CYS A 397 -14.98 20.66 -2.35
C CYS A 397 -15.88 21.61 -3.16
N LEU A 398 -16.48 21.13 -4.26
CA LEU A 398 -17.48 21.91 -5.00
C LEU A 398 -18.73 22.14 -4.16
N VAL A 399 -19.26 21.12 -3.49
CA VAL A 399 -20.44 21.23 -2.62
C VAL A 399 -20.14 22.13 -1.42
N ALA A 400 -18.98 21.98 -0.79
CA ALA A 400 -18.51 22.84 0.30
C ALA A 400 -18.40 24.31 -0.14
N ALA A 401 -17.82 24.57 -1.32
CA ALA A 401 -17.74 25.93 -1.88
C ALA A 401 -19.13 26.54 -2.15
N LEU A 402 -20.11 25.71 -2.56
CA LEU A 402 -21.52 26.15 -2.72
C LEU A 402 -22.15 26.49 -1.36
N ALA A 403 -21.83 25.77 -0.30
CA ALA A 403 -22.35 26.00 1.05
C ALA A 403 -21.70 27.20 1.75
N LEU A 404 -20.40 27.38 1.62
CA LEU A 404 -19.63 28.45 2.27
C LEU A 404 -20.03 29.85 1.77
N ARG A 405 -20.38 29.99 0.50
CA ARG A 405 -20.75 31.30 -0.07
C ARG A 405 -22.02 31.89 0.53
N PRO A 406 -23.19 31.19 0.57
CA PRO A 406 -24.40 31.72 1.19
C PRO A 406 -24.24 31.88 2.70
N LEU A 407 -23.44 31.04 3.39
CA LEU A 407 -23.12 31.17 4.79
C LEU A 407 -22.42 32.50 5.08
N GLY A 408 -21.34 32.80 4.34
CA GLY A 408 -20.66 34.11 4.45
C GLY A 408 -21.58 35.29 4.17
N ALA A 409 -22.49 35.18 3.16
CA ALA A 409 -23.45 36.22 2.87
C ALA A 409 -24.58 36.36 3.93
N ALA A 410 -24.97 35.24 4.56
CA ALA A 410 -25.95 35.26 5.66
C ALA A 410 -25.35 35.89 6.92
N LEU A 411 -24.13 35.50 7.27
CA LEU A 411 -23.37 36.12 8.39
C LEU A 411 -23.16 37.61 8.17
N ALA A 412 -22.82 38.01 6.93
CA ALA A 412 -22.67 39.42 6.56
C ALA A 412 -23.99 40.22 6.71
N ARG A 413 -25.12 39.60 6.38
CA ARG A 413 -26.46 40.22 6.57
C ARG A 413 -26.86 40.29 8.04
N ALA A 414 -26.63 39.25 8.81
CA ALA A 414 -26.88 39.28 10.25
C ALA A 414 -26.01 40.31 10.97
N ALA A 415 -24.78 40.54 10.47
CA ALA A 415 -23.87 41.56 10.98
C ALA A 415 -24.27 43.01 10.66
N VAL A 416 -25.26 43.25 9.74
CA VAL A 416 -25.71 44.62 9.42
C VAL A 416 -26.38 45.33 10.62
N ALA A 417 -26.94 44.56 11.57
CA ALA A 417 -27.45 45.07 12.87
C ALA A 417 -26.34 45.22 13.95
N GLN A 418 -25.10 44.97 13.62
CA GLN A 418 -23.91 44.95 14.48
C GLN A 418 -22.84 45.92 13.96
N PRO A 419 -21.74 46.14 14.65
CA PRO A 419 -20.66 47.04 14.20
C PRO A 419 -20.25 46.79 12.75
N ARG A 420 -20.06 47.85 11.98
CA ARG A 420 -19.77 47.83 10.51
C ARG A 420 -18.57 46.95 10.10
N TRP A 421 -17.66 46.62 11.01
CA TRP A 421 -16.51 45.77 10.75
C TRP A 421 -16.86 44.26 10.62
N LEU A 422 -18.01 43.80 11.16
CA LEU A 422 -18.45 42.40 11.03
C LEU A 422 -18.87 42.03 9.60
N VAL A 423 -19.29 43.00 8.79
CA VAL A 423 -19.70 42.74 7.38
C VAL A 423 -18.53 42.31 6.50
N PRO A 424 -17.34 42.98 6.50
CA PRO A 424 -16.18 42.48 5.80
C PRO A 424 -15.63 41.18 6.41
N ALA A 425 -15.67 41.04 7.73
CA ALA A 425 -15.20 39.79 8.40
C ALA A 425 -15.98 38.56 7.92
N ALA A 426 -17.31 38.63 7.80
CA ALA A 426 -18.13 37.52 7.31
C ALA A 426 -17.85 37.13 5.84
N ARG A 427 -17.32 38.06 5.01
CA ARG A 427 -16.89 37.78 3.63
C ARG A 427 -15.58 36.99 3.56
N VAL A 428 -14.82 36.96 4.64
CA VAL A 428 -13.52 36.25 4.73
C VAL A 428 -13.69 34.75 5.04
N VAL A 429 -14.92 34.29 5.44
CA VAL A 429 -15.19 32.88 5.79
C VAL A 429 -14.63 31.87 4.80
N PRO A 430 -14.80 32.02 3.47
CA PRO A 430 -14.21 31.08 2.52
C PRO A 430 -12.68 31.07 2.53
N ALA A 431 -12.03 32.25 2.69
CA ALA A 431 -10.57 32.35 2.78
C ALA A 431 -10.06 31.76 4.10
N LEU A 432 -10.79 31.98 5.20
CA LEU A 432 -10.47 31.39 6.51
C LEU A 432 -10.55 29.85 6.44
N ALA A 433 -11.57 29.28 5.78
CA ALA A 433 -11.67 27.84 5.58
C ALA A 433 -10.46 27.30 4.84
N VAL A 434 -10.01 27.94 3.75
CA VAL A 434 -8.78 27.57 3.02
C VAL A 434 -7.56 27.68 3.93
N GLY A 435 -7.44 28.74 4.70
CA GLY A 435 -6.32 28.95 5.63
C GLY A 435 -6.24 27.92 6.73
N VAL A 436 -7.38 27.60 7.38
CA VAL A 436 -7.47 26.58 8.44
C VAL A 436 -7.13 25.20 7.91
N LEU A 437 -7.70 24.81 6.76
CA LEU A 437 -7.38 23.52 6.13
C LEU A 437 -5.91 23.46 5.68
N GLY A 438 -5.36 24.57 5.13
CA GLY A 438 -3.97 24.64 4.75
C GLY A 438 -3.01 24.49 5.94
N LEU A 439 -3.32 25.15 7.06
CA LEU A 439 -2.57 24.99 8.31
C LEU A 439 -2.66 23.54 8.83
N ARG A 440 -3.87 22.94 8.81
CA ARG A 440 -4.05 21.54 9.23
C ARG A 440 -3.29 20.57 8.31
N THR A 441 -3.23 20.85 7.00
CA THR A 441 -2.41 20.09 6.04
C THR A 441 -0.93 20.20 6.37
N HIS A 442 -0.45 21.42 6.66
CA HIS A 442 0.94 21.63 7.06
C HIS A 442 1.29 20.85 8.33
N ILE A 443 0.41 20.86 9.33
CA ILE A 443 0.58 20.07 10.56
C ILE A 443 0.59 18.57 10.23
N ARG A 444 -0.34 18.09 9.40
CA ARG A 444 -0.43 16.67 9.03
C ARG A 444 0.80 16.17 8.26
N ASN A 445 1.42 17.00 7.44
CA ASN A 445 2.64 16.63 6.74
C ASN A 445 3.77 16.25 7.69
N ALA A 446 3.85 16.87 8.88
CA ALA A 446 4.86 16.54 9.88
C ALA A 446 4.74 15.10 10.40
N ASP A 447 3.53 14.53 10.39
CA ASP A 447 3.32 13.14 10.78
C ASP A 447 3.99 12.15 9.81
N TRP A 448 4.28 12.57 8.55
CA TRP A 448 4.93 11.77 7.51
C TRP A 448 6.45 11.94 7.46
N HIS A 449 7.04 12.59 8.47
CA HIS A 449 8.46 12.85 8.51
C HIS A 449 9.30 11.56 8.57
N ASP A 450 8.92 10.63 9.43
CA ASP A 450 9.56 9.32 9.58
C ASP A 450 8.55 8.26 10.08
N GLU A 451 8.96 7.00 10.12
CA GLU A 451 8.11 5.88 10.57
C GLU A 451 7.57 6.09 11.99
N LEU A 452 8.42 6.56 12.90
CA LEU A 452 8.02 6.72 14.30
C LEU A 452 6.98 7.82 14.48
N ALA A 453 7.15 8.97 13.81
CA ALA A 453 6.18 10.06 13.81
C ALA A 453 4.85 9.61 13.20
N LEU A 454 4.90 8.90 12.06
CA LEU A 454 3.74 8.41 11.36
C LEU A 454 2.91 7.43 12.20
N TRP A 455 3.56 6.40 12.76
CA TRP A 455 2.85 5.41 13.55
C TRP A 455 2.38 5.96 14.91
N ARG A 456 3.12 6.90 15.51
CA ARG A 456 2.66 7.59 16.73
C ARG A 456 1.38 8.38 16.48
N SER A 457 1.29 9.11 15.36
CA SER A 457 0.06 9.81 14.98
C SER A 457 -1.07 8.83 14.68
N ALA A 458 -0.76 7.69 14.07
CA ALA A 458 -1.74 6.66 13.74
C ALA A 458 -2.30 5.95 14.98
N VAL A 459 -1.46 5.63 15.99
CA VAL A 459 -1.92 5.07 17.29
C VAL A 459 -2.90 6.03 17.97
N ALA A 460 -2.63 7.34 17.93
CA ALA A 460 -3.53 8.33 18.50
C ALA A 460 -4.85 8.47 17.76
N ALA A 461 -4.87 8.25 16.45
CA ALA A 461 -6.03 8.42 15.58
C ALA A 461 -6.88 7.15 15.40
N ALA A 462 -6.26 5.98 15.46
CA ALA A 462 -6.89 4.67 15.24
C ALA A 462 -6.38 3.63 16.28
N PRO A 463 -6.68 3.83 17.57
CA PRO A 463 -6.12 3.01 18.66
C PRO A 463 -6.66 1.57 18.69
N ASP A 464 -7.72 1.27 17.96
CA ASP A 464 -8.28 -0.08 17.85
C ASP A 464 -7.79 -0.85 16.61
N SER A 465 -6.89 -0.26 15.79
CA SER A 465 -6.24 -0.98 14.69
C SER A 465 -5.02 -1.76 15.16
N PHE A 466 -5.05 -3.10 15.04
CA PHE A 466 -3.89 -3.94 15.37
C PHE A 466 -2.65 -3.57 14.56
N LYS A 467 -2.86 -3.20 13.28
CA LYS A 467 -1.78 -2.89 12.33
C LYS A 467 -1.05 -1.60 12.69
N VAL A 468 -1.74 -0.65 13.29
CA VAL A 468 -1.15 0.59 13.79
C VAL A 468 -0.20 0.28 14.96
N HIS A 469 -0.60 -0.56 15.89
CA HIS A 469 0.24 -1.00 17.00
C HIS A 469 1.43 -1.84 16.52
N LYS A 470 1.23 -2.74 15.56
CA LYS A 470 2.30 -3.49 14.91
C LYS A 470 3.31 -2.56 14.22
N GLY A 471 2.82 -1.58 13.44
CA GLY A 471 3.68 -0.59 12.78
C GLY A 471 4.47 0.25 13.76
N MET A 472 3.84 0.66 14.87
CA MET A 472 4.51 1.39 15.96
C MET A 472 5.58 0.53 16.64
N ALA A 473 5.29 -0.76 16.89
CA ALA A 473 6.28 -1.71 17.44
C ALA A 473 7.51 -1.82 16.52
N ASN A 474 7.30 -2.01 15.23
CA ASN A 474 8.39 -2.12 14.27
C ASN A 474 9.18 -0.80 14.16
N ALA A 475 8.52 0.36 14.20
CA ALA A 475 9.18 1.66 14.18
C ALA A 475 10.04 1.90 15.44
N LEU A 476 9.58 1.50 16.60
CA LEU A 476 10.34 1.56 17.87
C LEU A 476 11.55 0.62 17.83
N TRP A 477 11.36 -0.59 17.31
CA TRP A 477 12.43 -1.56 17.12
C TRP A 477 13.54 -1.04 16.19
N ASP A 478 13.15 -0.46 15.05
CA ASP A 478 14.11 0.08 14.08
C ASP A 478 14.83 1.33 14.59
N ALA A 479 14.17 2.12 15.46
CA ALA A 479 14.73 3.38 16.00
C ALA A 479 15.79 3.17 17.07
N GLY A 480 15.81 2.04 17.77
CA GLY A 480 16.76 1.79 18.83
C GLY A 480 17.08 0.30 19.04
N GLN A 481 18.38 -0.05 19.08
CA GLN A 481 18.82 -1.43 19.37
C GLN A 481 19.22 -1.57 20.86
N ASN A 482 18.33 -1.17 21.76
CA ASN A 482 18.54 -1.23 23.20
C ASN A 482 17.30 -1.80 23.91
N GLU A 483 17.47 -2.23 25.15
CA GLU A 483 16.42 -2.89 25.93
C GLU A 483 15.15 -2.02 26.09
N ALA A 484 15.31 -0.71 26.28
CA ALA A 484 14.18 0.19 26.44
C ALA A 484 13.33 0.30 25.14
N ALA A 485 13.99 0.31 23.99
CA ALA A 485 13.30 0.30 22.69
C ALA A 485 12.59 -1.04 22.46
N ASP A 486 13.25 -2.15 22.80
CA ASP A 486 12.67 -3.49 22.68
C ASP A 486 11.46 -3.65 23.61
N ASP A 487 11.50 -3.13 24.84
CA ASP A 487 10.38 -3.14 25.78
C ASP A 487 9.19 -2.30 25.27
N ALA A 488 9.47 -1.13 24.72
CA ALA A 488 8.44 -0.28 24.12
C ALA A 488 7.81 -0.93 22.86
N ALA A 489 8.62 -1.57 22.03
CA ALA A 489 8.15 -2.32 20.87
C ALA A 489 7.27 -3.51 21.30
N LEU A 490 7.73 -4.29 22.28
CA LEU A 490 6.99 -5.42 22.84
C LEU A 490 5.63 -4.96 23.39
N ALA A 491 5.58 -3.88 24.16
CA ALA A 491 4.33 -3.35 24.72
C ALA A 491 3.33 -2.95 23.63
N GLN A 492 3.79 -2.36 22.52
CA GLN A 492 2.92 -2.03 21.40
C GLN A 492 2.44 -3.28 20.65
N ALA A 493 3.32 -4.25 20.44
CA ALA A 493 2.95 -5.51 19.79
C ALA A 493 1.94 -6.32 20.63
N GLU A 494 2.06 -6.31 21.96
CA GLU A 494 1.08 -6.91 22.89
C GLU A 494 -0.30 -6.23 22.82
N GLN A 495 -0.34 -4.90 22.62
CA GLN A 495 -1.61 -4.20 22.38
C GLN A 495 -2.24 -4.66 21.04
N GLY A 496 -1.44 -4.79 19.97
CA GLY A 496 -1.91 -5.36 18.72
C GLY A 496 -2.47 -6.78 18.88
N LEU A 497 -1.78 -7.63 19.67
CA LEU A 497 -2.24 -8.97 19.99
C LEU A 497 -3.57 -8.95 20.77
N ALA A 498 -3.68 -8.08 21.76
CA ALA A 498 -4.90 -7.94 22.56
C ALA A 498 -6.12 -7.54 21.68
N ILE A 499 -5.91 -6.75 20.64
CA ILE A 499 -6.97 -6.41 19.65
C ILE A 499 -7.38 -7.65 18.86
N LEU A 500 -6.42 -8.46 18.36
CA LEU A 500 -6.72 -9.70 17.64
C LEU A 500 -7.41 -10.74 18.54
N ASP A 501 -7.09 -10.77 19.82
CA ASP A 501 -7.62 -11.74 20.78
C ASP A 501 -8.97 -11.32 21.41
N ARG A 502 -9.48 -10.11 21.11
CA ARG A 502 -10.84 -9.69 21.55
C ARG A 502 -11.94 -10.65 21.14
N LYS A 503 -11.76 -11.33 20.00
CA LYS A 503 -12.65 -12.38 19.50
C LYS A 503 -11.84 -13.56 19.00
N PRO A 504 -12.29 -14.81 19.19
CA PRO A 504 -11.64 -15.97 18.60
C PRO A 504 -11.64 -15.84 17.05
N LEU A 505 -10.47 -15.72 16.46
CA LEU A 505 -10.29 -15.67 15.01
C LEU A 505 -9.75 -17.01 14.52
N THR A 506 -10.32 -17.50 13.43
CA THR A 506 -9.81 -18.68 12.71
C THR A 506 -8.45 -18.32 12.05
N PRO A 507 -7.60 -19.32 11.73
CA PRO A 507 -6.27 -19.04 11.16
C PRO A 507 -6.27 -18.12 9.94
N GLU A 508 -7.25 -18.23 9.04
CA GLU A 508 -7.39 -17.38 7.86
C GLU A 508 -7.72 -15.92 8.17
N ARG A 509 -8.09 -15.61 9.41
CA ARG A 509 -8.44 -14.27 9.89
C ARG A 509 -7.39 -13.63 10.78
N GLN A 510 -6.24 -14.28 10.95
CA GLN A 510 -5.14 -13.81 11.79
C GLN A 510 -3.97 -13.28 10.93
N ASP A 511 -3.04 -12.57 11.58
CA ASP A 511 -1.81 -12.04 10.97
C ASP A 511 -0.59 -12.78 11.51
N ASN A 512 0.08 -13.55 10.66
CA ASN A 512 1.29 -14.30 11.06
C ASN A 512 2.48 -13.40 11.33
N THR A 513 2.52 -12.19 10.75
CA THR A 513 3.66 -11.28 10.89
C THR A 513 3.69 -10.63 12.27
N LEU A 514 2.53 -10.26 12.85
CA LEU A 514 2.49 -9.78 14.24
C LEU A 514 2.99 -10.85 15.22
N PHE A 515 2.59 -12.11 15.02
CA PHE A 515 3.05 -13.19 15.89
C PHE A 515 4.54 -13.47 15.74
N TYR A 516 5.07 -13.34 14.53
CA TYR A 516 6.51 -13.42 14.27
C TYR A 516 7.27 -12.30 15.00
N ASP A 517 6.82 -11.05 14.85
CA ASP A 517 7.42 -9.88 15.50
C ASP A 517 7.42 -10.04 17.04
N LEU A 518 6.28 -10.43 17.61
CA LEU A 518 6.14 -10.72 19.04
C LEU A 518 7.10 -11.83 19.51
N GLY A 519 7.19 -12.93 18.76
CA GLY A 519 8.09 -14.01 19.07
C GLY A 519 9.55 -13.54 19.13
N THR A 520 9.95 -12.72 18.17
CA THR A 520 11.28 -12.10 18.11
C THR A 520 11.51 -11.18 19.31
N TYR A 521 10.53 -10.33 19.67
CA TYR A 521 10.64 -9.41 20.80
C TYR A 521 10.74 -10.16 22.14
N TYR A 522 9.88 -11.15 22.39
CA TYR A 522 9.96 -12.00 23.58
C TYR A 522 11.29 -12.72 23.67
N ARG A 523 11.79 -13.33 22.60
CA ARG A 523 13.09 -14.01 22.60
C ARG A 523 14.23 -13.05 22.95
N ARG A 524 14.29 -11.87 22.33
CA ARG A 524 15.31 -10.86 22.64
C ARG A 524 15.20 -10.36 24.08
N LYS A 525 14.00 -10.13 24.60
CA LYS A 525 13.81 -9.80 26.01
C LYS A 525 14.37 -10.91 26.90
N GLY A 526 14.09 -12.17 26.58
CA GLY A 526 14.69 -13.32 27.26
C GLY A 526 16.22 -13.30 27.20
N ASP A 527 16.82 -12.96 26.06
CA ASP A 527 18.29 -12.86 25.90
C ASP A 527 18.88 -11.73 26.76
N PHE A 528 18.19 -10.57 26.93
CA PHE A 528 18.62 -9.50 27.84
C PHE A 528 18.55 -9.94 29.31
N VAL A 529 17.47 -10.59 29.72
CA VAL A 529 17.25 -11.07 31.08
C VAL A 529 18.25 -12.19 31.42
N ALA A 530 18.53 -13.09 30.48
CA ALA A 530 19.53 -14.16 30.65
C ALA A 530 20.95 -13.61 30.88
N ARG A 531 21.35 -12.55 30.18
CA ARG A 531 22.65 -11.87 30.38
C ARG A 531 22.83 -11.29 31.79
N ARG A 532 21.72 -11.04 32.51
CA ARG A 532 21.73 -10.60 33.93
C ARG A 532 21.74 -11.77 34.91
N GLY A 533 21.82 -13.01 34.42
CA GLY A 533 21.79 -14.21 35.24
C GLY A 533 20.39 -14.65 35.73
N GLN A 534 19.32 -14.00 35.25
CA GLN A 534 17.95 -14.30 35.65
C GLN A 534 17.35 -15.42 34.75
N THR A 535 17.94 -16.62 34.81
CA THR A 535 17.63 -17.74 33.90
C THR A 535 16.16 -18.17 33.96
N GLY A 536 15.54 -18.19 35.14
CA GLY A 536 14.13 -18.58 35.31
C GLY A 536 13.15 -17.61 34.67
N GLU A 537 13.44 -16.30 34.73
CA GLU A 537 12.64 -15.27 34.07
C GLU A 537 12.86 -15.28 32.55
N ALA A 538 14.11 -15.45 32.12
CA ALA A 538 14.43 -15.62 30.71
C ALA A 538 13.67 -16.79 30.07
N ALA A 539 13.60 -17.93 30.75
CA ALA A 539 12.87 -19.09 30.28
C ALA A 539 11.38 -18.80 30.08
N ARG A 540 10.75 -17.95 30.91
CA ARG A 540 9.35 -17.53 30.70
C ARG A 540 9.18 -16.74 29.41
N PHE A 541 10.09 -15.80 29.11
CA PHE A 541 10.04 -15.05 27.84
C PHE A 541 10.24 -15.96 26.62
N TYR A 542 11.16 -16.93 26.69
CA TYR A 542 11.33 -17.90 25.61
C TYR A 542 10.10 -18.80 25.42
N GLN A 543 9.41 -19.19 26.49
CA GLN A 543 8.16 -19.91 26.41
C GLN A 543 7.02 -19.07 25.78
N GLN A 544 6.94 -17.77 26.11
CA GLN A 544 6.02 -16.84 25.45
C GLN A 544 6.34 -16.69 23.97
N ALA A 545 7.63 -16.58 23.60
CA ALA A 545 8.07 -16.56 22.20
C ALA A 545 7.59 -17.83 21.46
N VAL A 546 7.85 -19.01 22.02
CA VAL A 546 7.38 -20.26 21.42
C VAL A 546 5.86 -20.28 21.26
N ALA A 547 5.11 -19.87 22.27
CA ALA A 547 3.64 -19.88 22.23
C ALA A 547 3.08 -19.02 21.06
N VAL A 548 3.59 -17.78 20.89
CA VAL A 548 3.12 -16.90 19.80
C VAL A 548 3.64 -17.35 18.44
N LEU A 549 4.87 -17.89 18.35
CA LEU A 549 5.42 -18.42 17.10
C LEU A 549 4.71 -19.71 16.64
N LEU A 550 4.19 -20.52 17.55
CA LEU A 550 3.31 -21.65 17.21
C LEU A 550 1.97 -21.17 16.61
N ARG A 551 1.45 -20.04 17.08
CA ARG A 551 0.30 -19.38 16.41
C ARG A 551 0.67 -18.91 15.02
N ALA A 552 1.83 -18.23 14.87
CA ALA A 552 2.34 -17.80 13.55
C ALA A 552 2.44 -18.99 12.58
N ARG A 553 3.05 -20.10 13.04
CA ARG A 553 3.15 -21.36 12.26
C ARG A 553 1.80 -21.90 11.83
N THR A 554 0.80 -21.83 12.71
CA THR A 554 -0.55 -22.34 12.38
C THR A 554 -1.18 -21.53 11.25
N VAL A 555 -1.07 -20.20 11.30
CA VAL A 555 -1.55 -19.28 10.25
C VAL A 555 -0.79 -19.49 8.95
N ASP A 556 0.54 -19.61 9.03
CA ASP A 556 1.42 -19.81 7.88
C ASP A 556 1.11 -21.12 7.15
N ARG A 557 0.95 -22.24 7.87
CA ARG A 557 0.55 -23.52 7.28
C ARG A 557 -0.84 -23.48 6.65
N TYR A 558 -1.77 -22.78 7.28
CA TYR A 558 -3.11 -22.61 6.67
C TYR A 558 -3.00 -21.89 5.32
N ALA A 559 -2.16 -20.86 5.21
CA ALA A 559 -1.91 -20.12 3.98
C ALA A 559 -1.26 -21.02 2.91
N ASP A 560 -0.27 -21.83 3.28
CA ASP A 560 0.39 -22.81 2.43
C ASP A 560 -0.61 -23.85 1.87
N ASP A 561 -1.42 -24.47 2.73
CA ASP A 561 -2.47 -25.39 2.33
C ASP A 561 -3.51 -24.74 1.39
N ALA A 562 -3.84 -23.46 1.61
CA ALA A 562 -4.75 -22.73 0.75
C ALA A 562 -4.14 -22.46 -0.62
N ALA A 563 -2.85 -22.12 -0.68
CA ALA A 563 -2.09 -21.92 -1.92
C ALA A 563 -2.00 -23.22 -2.72
N HIS A 564 -1.70 -24.34 -2.08
CA HIS A 564 -1.65 -25.65 -2.71
C HIS A 564 -3.02 -26.06 -3.27
N ARG A 565 -4.10 -25.91 -2.50
CA ARG A 565 -5.46 -26.16 -3.01
C ARG A 565 -5.81 -25.28 -4.23
N ALA A 566 -5.38 -24.03 -4.23
CA ALA A 566 -5.61 -23.14 -5.37
C ALA A 566 -4.80 -23.54 -6.60
N ALA A 567 -3.55 -23.98 -6.45
CA ALA A 567 -2.70 -24.46 -7.54
C ALA A 567 -3.27 -25.75 -8.17
N LEU A 568 -3.70 -26.72 -7.35
CA LEU A 568 -4.36 -27.95 -7.82
C LEU A 568 -5.64 -27.65 -8.62
N ARG A 569 -6.45 -26.69 -8.18
CA ARG A 569 -7.65 -26.26 -8.93
C ARG A 569 -7.33 -25.64 -10.29
N ARG A 570 -6.10 -25.10 -10.46
CA ARG A 570 -5.60 -24.56 -11.74
C ARG A 570 -4.96 -25.62 -12.63
N GLY A 571 -4.89 -26.88 -12.19
CA GLY A 571 -4.38 -28.00 -12.96
C GLY A 571 -2.87 -28.26 -12.77
N HIS A 572 -2.21 -27.68 -11.76
CA HIS A 572 -0.84 -28.06 -11.41
C HIS A 572 -0.81 -29.48 -10.85
N ALA A 573 0.23 -30.25 -11.18
CA ALA A 573 0.40 -31.58 -10.61
C ALA A 573 0.84 -31.48 -9.12
N PRO A 574 0.45 -32.44 -8.27
CA PRO A 574 0.85 -32.40 -6.85
C PRO A 574 2.37 -32.38 -6.64
N GLY A 575 3.15 -32.98 -7.55
CA GLY A 575 4.61 -32.99 -7.49
C GLY A 575 5.29 -31.68 -7.85
N ASP A 576 4.55 -30.74 -8.48
CA ASP A 576 5.07 -29.42 -8.87
C ASP A 576 4.80 -28.34 -7.81
N LEU A 577 4.15 -28.72 -6.71
CA LEU A 577 3.79 -27.79 -5.64
C LEU A 577 5.02 -27.53 -4.75
N GLN A 578 5.41 -26.27 -4.66
CA GLN A 578 6.43 -25.83 -3.71
C GLN A 578 5.76 -25.36 -2.41
N ASP A 579 6.38 -25.68 -1.27
CA ASP A 579 5.96 -25.12 0.01
C ASP A 579 6.03 -23.60 -0.03
N VAL A 580 4.96 -22.96 0.38
CA VAL A 580 4.85 -21.49 0.43
C VAL A 580 4.70 -21.09 1.89
N GLY A 581 5.66 -20.36 2.43
CA GLY A 581 5.60 -19.95 3.83
C GLY A 581 6.72 -18.97 4.19
N ASN A 582 6.64 -18.43 5.39
CA ASN A 582 7.64 -17.52 5.93
C ASN A 582 8.69 -18.32 6.74
N PHE A 583 9.81 -18.63 6.13
CA PHE A 583 10.90 -19.39 6.77
C PHE A 583 11.40 -18.75 8.09
N ARG A 584 11.30 -17.43 8.23
CA ARG A 584 11.74 -16.70 9.43
C ARG A 584 10.94 -17.08 10.68
N ILE A 585 9.65 -17.45 10.55
CA ILE A 585 8.85 -17.94 11.67
C ILE A 585 9.47 -19.22 12.24
N TYR A 586 9.91 -20.11 11.38
CA TYR A 586 10.49 -21.39 11.78
C TYR A 586 11.92 -21.24 12.31
N LEU A 587 12.68 -20.27 11.79
CA LEU A 587 13.99 -19.90 12.35
C LEU A 587 13.87 -19.35 13.77
N GLU A 588 12.99 -18.38 14.00
CA GLU A 588 12.78 -17.81 15.33
C GLU A 588 12.22 -18.82 16.32
N LEU A 589 11.35 -19.73 15.84
CA LEU A 589 10.88 -20.85 16.64
C LEU A 589 12.04 -21.80 17.02
N GLY A 590 12.90 -22.14 16.07
CA GLY A 590 14.11 -22.94 16.31
C GLY A 590 15.05 -22.28 17.31
N LEU A 591 15.33 -20.99 17.18
CA LEU A 591 16.14 -20.20 18.11
C LEU A 591 15.53 -20.18 19.52
N SER A 592 14.21 -20.00 19.63
CA SER A 592 13.51 -19.99 20.92
C SER A 592 13.58 -21.35 21.62
N TYR A 593 13.47 -22.45 20.87
CA TYR A 593 13.66 -23.81 21.39
C TYR A 593 15.11 -24.06 21.79
N LEU A 594 16.11 -23.56 21.04
CA LEU A 594 17.53 -23.64 21.42
C LEU A 594 17.77 -22.98 22.78
N ARG A 595 17.17 -21.81 23.04
CA ARG A 595 17.26 -21.11 24.33
C ARG A 595 16.63 -21.88 25.49
N LEU A 596 15.62 -22.71 25.19
CA LEU A 596 14.96 -23.60 26.16
C LEU A 596 15.62 -24.99 26.30
N SER A 597 16.71 -25.23 25.57
CA SER A 597 17.36 -26.55 25.50
C SER A 597 16.45 -27.67 24.94
N GLN A 598 15.46 -27.30 24.12
CA GLN A 598 14.55 -28.23 23.45
C GLN A 598 15.11 -28.58 22.06
N TRP A 599 16.20 -29.39 22.04
CA TRP A 599 17.01 -29.59 20.85
C TRP A 599 16.27 -30.26 19.69
N ALA A 600 15.42 -31.25 19.97
CA ALA A 600 14.64 -31.96 18.96
C ALA A 600 13.60 -31.07 18.26
N ASP A 601 12.92 -30.20 19.03
CA ASP A 601 11.96 -29.25 18.50
C ASP A 601 12.66 -28.16 17.68
N ALA A 602 13.85 -27.72 18.14
CA ALA A 602 14.70 -26.76 17.44
C ALA A 602 15.14 -27.31 16.07
N ASP A 603 15.65 -28.54 16.02
CA ASP A 603 16.06 -29.19 14.77
C ASP A 603 14.88 -29.31 13.80
N THR A 604 13.72 -29.77 14.29
CA THR A 604 12.50 -29.91 13.47
C THR A 604 12.07 -28.58 12.86
N ALA A 605 12.07 -27.51 13.64
CA ALA A 605 11.70 -26.17 13.15
C ALA A 605 12.71 -25.67 12.10
N CYS A 606 14.01 -25.80 12.37
CA CYS A 606 15.05 -25.35 11.44
C CYS A 606 15.07 -26.16 10.13
N LEU A 607 14.82 -27.47 10.17
CA LEU A 607 14.69 -28.28 8.96
C LEU A 607 13.52 -27.84 8.08
N TYR A 608 12.42 -27.38 8.68
CA TYR A 608 11.32 -26.84 7.91
C TYR A 608 11.69 -25.47 7.30
N ALA A 609 12.43 -24.62 8.03
CA ALA A 609 12.97 -23.38 7.50
C ALA A 609 13.88 -23.61 6.28
N GLN A 610 14.74 -24.66 6.31
CA GLN A 610 15.58 -25.05 5.16
C GLN A 610 14.75 -25.44 3.93
N ARG A 611 13.62 -26.15 4.12
CA ARG A 611 12.71 -26.51 3.00
C ARG A 611 12.12 -25.27 2.33
N LEU A 612 11.72 -24.27 3.12
CA LEU A 612 11.16 -23.02 2.62
C LEU A 612 12.20 -22.12 1.95
N ALA A 613 13.42 -22.09 2.49
CA ALA A 613 14.50 -21.23 2.02
C ALA A 613 15.84 -21.97 2.00
N PRO A 614 16.06 -22.90 1.06
CA PRO A 614 17.27 -23.73 1.00
C PRO A 614 18.56 -22.95 0.72
N GLY A 615 18.44 -21.70 0.29
CA GLY A 615 19.57 -20.80 0.06
C GLY A 615 20.01 -19.98 1.28
N GLU A 616 19.31 -20.08 2.41
CA GLU A 616 19.63 -19.33 3.62
C GLU A 616 20.44 -20.16 4.61
N ALA A 617 21.60 -19.63 5.07
CA ALA A 617 22.54 -20.37 5.92
C ALA A 617 22.02 -20.63 7.33
N ASP A 618 21.17 -19.72 7.86
CA ASP A 618 20.73 -19.74 9.25
C ASP A 618 19.94 -21.00 9.62
N GLY A 619 19.12 -21.51 8.69
CA GLY A 619 18.40 -22.77 8.90
C GLY A 619 19.33 -23.95 9.17
N TYR A 620 20.42 -24.02 8.44
CA TYR A 620 21.46 -25.06 8.60
C TYR A 620 22.31 -24.83 9.85
N LEU A 621 22.66 -23.57 10.14
CA LEU A 621 23.42 -23.21 11.35
C LEU A 621 22.67 -23.65 12.61
N PHE A 622 21.41 -23.28 12.76
CA PHE A 622 20.66 -23.55 13.99
C PHE A 622 20.23 -25.02 14.11
N ALA A 623 19.95 -25.72 13.00
CA ALA A 623 19.79 -27.18 13.02
C ALA A 623 21.07 -27.88 13.44
N GLY A 624 22.21 -27.43 12.92
CA GLY A 624 23.54 -27.94 13.29
C GLY A 624 23.81 -27.74 14.78
N ALA A 625 23.59 -26.54 15.29
CA ALA A 625 23.76 -26.23 16.72
C ALA A 625 22.84 -27.09 17.60
N ALA A 626 21.56 -27.25 17.24
CA ALA A 626 20.62 -28.09 17.97
C ALA A 626 21.12 -29.54 18.11
N ARG A 627 21.64 -30.12 17.01
CA ARG A 627 22.19 -31.47 16.99
C ARG A 627 23.47 -31.60 17.81
N VAL A 628 24.36 -30.59 17.74
CA VAL A 628 25.62 -30.58 18.55
C VAL A 628 25.28 -30.54 20.04
N TYR A 629 24.34 -29.73 20.45
CA TYR A 629 23.90 -29.66 21.85
C TYR A 629 23.12 -30.90 22.29
N ALA A 630 22.44 -31.58 21.38
CA ALA A 630 21.84 -32.90 21.62
C ALA A 630 22.86 -34.06 21.66
N GLY A 631 24.14 -33.81 21.45
CA GLY A 631 25.20 -34.82 21.40
C GLY A 631 25.31 -35.55 20.06
N GLN A 632 24.59 -35.16 19.04
CA GLN A 632 24.57 -35.75 17.70
C GLN A 632 25.61 -35.04 16.79
N CYS A 633 26.88 -35.08 17.17
CA CYS A 633 27.92 -34.28 16.53
C CYS A 633 28.08 -34.58 15.02
N ASP A 634 27.91 -35.84 14.60
CA ASP A 634 28.05 -36.26 13.20
C ASP A 634 27.00 -35.56 12.32
N ALA A 635 25.73 -35.67 12.73
CA ALA A 635 24.61 -35.03 12.04
C ALA A 635 24.68 -33.51 12.14
N GLY A 636 25.19 -32.97 13.27
CA GLY A 636 25.40 -31.54 13.47
C GLY A 636 26.49 -31.00 12.54
N ALA A 637 27.62 -31.68 12.40
CA ALA A 637 28.72 -31.28 11.52
C ALA A 637 28.26 -31.13 10.05
N VAL A 638 27.40 -32.01 9.57
CA VAL A 638 26.84 -31.93 8.21
C VAL A 638 26.06 -30.65 7.99
N GLN A 639 25.18 -30.28 8.94
CA GLN A 639 24.40 -29.05 8.85
C GLN A 639 25.28 -27.80 8.92
N LEU A 640 26.28 -27.80 9.82
CA LEU A 640 27.20 -26.68 9.96
C LEU A 640 28.05 -26.48 8.71
N LEU A 641 28.48 -27.57 8.07
CA LEU A 641 29.21 -27.51 6.79
C LEU A 641 28.30 -26.97 5.67
N ALA A 642 27.04 -27.35 5.63
CA ALA A 642 26.09 -26.77 4.70
C ALA A 642 25.93 -25.26 4.93
N ALA A 643 25.80 -24.80 6.18
CA ALA A 643 25.78 -23.39 6.53
C ALA A 643 27.04 -22.65 6.04
N LEU A 644 28.23 -23.24 6.22
CA LEU A 644 29.51 -22.67 5.80
C LEU A 644 29.69 -22.65 4.27
N ILE A 645 29.11 -23.59 3.53
CA ILE A 645 29.07 -23.55 2.07
C ILE A 645 28.24 -22.34 1.61
N LEU A 646 27.12 -22.05 2.31
CA LEU A 646 26.26 -20.92 2.02
C LEU A 646 26.87 -19.59 2.49
N GLN A 647 27.54 -19.58 3.65
CA GLN A 647 28.14 -18.41 4.28
C GLN A 647 29.48 -18.77 4.96
N PRO A 648 30.61 -18.80 4.23
CA PRO A 648 31.92 -19.20 4.76
C PRO A 648 32.44 -18.34 5.91
N THR A 649 32.02 -17.10 6.01
CA THR A 649 32.41 -16.14 7.06
C THR A 649 31.65 -16.30 8.37
N ASN A 650 30.72 -17.25 8.48
CA ASN A 650 29.87 -17.41 9.65
C ASN A 650 30.68 -17.97 10.84
N ALA A 651 31.06 -17.06 11.75
CA ALA A 651 31.88 -17.39 12.91
C ALA A 651 31.18 -18.36 13.88
N GLU A 652 29.85 -18.29 14.03
CA GLU A 652 29.07 -19.16 14.90
C GLU A 652 29.04 -20.60 14.35
N ALA A 653 28.89 -20.75 13.03
CA ALA A 653 28.96 -22.05 12.38
C ALA A 653 30.35 -22.70 12.57
N TRP A 654 31.44 -21.93 12.43
CA TRP A 654 32.78 -22.39 12.69
C TRP A 654 33.00 -22.82 14.14
N ALA A 655 32.53 -22.02 15.11
CA ALA A 655 32.66 -22.35 16.53
C ALA A 655 31.94 -23.65 16.89
N ASN A 656 30.71 -23.84 16.43
CA ASN A 656 29.95 -25.06 16.64
C ASN A 656 30.57 -26.27 15.94
N LEU A 657 31.10 -26.09 14.73
CA LEU A 657 31.82 -27.17 14.00
C LEU A 657 33.11 -27.59 14.72
N GLN A 658 33.88 -26.62 15.24
CA GLN A 658 35.05 -26.88 16.03
C GLN A 658 34.70 -27.72 17.28
N GLN A 659 33.62 -27.38 17.99
CA GLN A 659 33.12 -28.13 19.12
C GLN A 659 32.74 -29.58 18.72
N CYS A 660 32.15 -29.78 17.54
CA CYS A 660 31.91 -31.12 17.01
C CYS A 660 33.20 -31.92 16.83
N TYR A 661 34.22 -31.33 16.20
CA TYR A 661 35.48 -32.03 15.94
C TYR A 661 36.21 -32.39 17.24
N GLU A 662 36.23 -31.50 18.22
CA GLU A 662 36.79 -31.77 19.53
C GLU A 662 36.11 -32.97 20.22
N LYS A 663 34.76 -33.01 20.20
CA LYS A 663 34.02 -34.13 20.77
C LYS A 663 34.20 -35.44 20.03
N LEU A 664 34.50 -35.43 18.72
CA LEU A 664 34.72 -36.58 17.89
C LEU A 664 36.20 -36.99 17.85
N GLY A 665 37.09 -36.29 18.56
CA GLY A 665 38.54 -36.54 18.55
C GLY A 665 39.22 -36.23 17.21
N LEU A 666 38.65 -35.37 16.41
CA LEU A 666 39.15 -34.97 15.10
C LEU A 666 39.98 -33.68 15.17
N VAL A 667 40.97 -33.55 14.29
CA VAL A 667 41.78 -32.32 14.22
C VAL A 667 40.93 -31.20 13.62
N PRO A 668 40.79 -30.05 14.30
CA PRO A 668 39.96 -28.97 13.80
C PRO A 668 40.52 -28.36 12.52
N VAL A 669 39.67 -28.27 11.49
CA VAL A 669 39.95 -27.64 10.19
C VAL A 669 40.20 -26.11 10.28
N PRO A 670 39.76 -25.35 11.30
CA PRO A 670 39.90 -23.88 11.37
C PRO A 670 41.34 -23.36 11.30
N ILE A 671 42.34 -24.17 11.60
CA ILE A 671 43.76 -23.73 11.59
C ILE A 671 44.22 -23.30 10.19
N VAL A 672 43.68 -23.90 9.14
CA VAL A 672 44.02 -23.56 7.75
C VAL A 672 43.36 -22.27 7.31
N LEU A 673 42.20 -21.90 7.89
CA LEU A 673 41.41 -20.73 7.50
C LEU A 673 41.73 -19.48 8.33
N ARG A 674 42.26 -19.59 9.55
CA ARG A 674 42.69 -18.45 10.37
C ARG A 674 43.77 -17.56 9.73
N GLY A 675 44.57 -18.09 8.83
CA GLY A 675 45.55 -17.31 8.06
C GLY A 675 44.98 -16.56 6.87
N THR A 676 43.69 -16.73 6.58
CA THR A 676 43.02 -16.17 5.38
C THR A 676 41.85 -15.27 5.73
N ASP A 677 41.71 -14.83 6.98
CA ASP A 677 40.61 -13.95 7.44
C ASP A 677 40.47 -12.65 6.61
N HIS A 678 41.60 -12.16 6.08
CA HIS A 678 41.63 -11.00 5.17
C HIS A 678 41.16 -11.32 3.74
N LEU A 679 41.04 -12.59 3.37
CA LEU A 679 40.60 -13.07 2.05
C LEU A 679 39.11 -13.39 2.04
N LEU A 680 38.44 -13.40 3.18
CA LEU A 680 37.00 -13.65 3.36
C LEU A 680 36.18 -12.37 3.12
N ASP A 681 36.50 -11.65 2.05
CA ASP A 681 35.71 -10.50 1.64
C ASP A 681 34.61 -10.95 0.66
N ASP A 682 33.35 -10.76 1.05
CA ASP A 682 32.17 -11.02 0.22
C ASP A 682 32.24 -10.34 -1.16
N LYS A 683 33.12 -9.36 -1.31
CA LYS A 683 33.36 -8.62 -2.56
C LYS A 683 34.24 -9.36 -3.55
N ASN A 684 34.91 -10.47 -3.11
CA ASN A 684 35.74 -11.26 -4.01
C ASN A 684 35.17 -12.67 -4.24
N PRO A 685 34.29 -12.85 -5.24
CA PRO A 685 33.59 -14.11 -5.48
C PRO A 685 34.52 -15.28 -5.87
N ILE A 686 35.74 -15.01 -6.32
CA ILE A 686 36.70 -16.06 -6.67
C ILE A 686 37.31 -16.68 -5.40
N VAL A 687 37.78 -15.86 -4.50
CA VAL A 687 38.35 -16.30 -3.21
C VAL A 687 37.29 -16.99 -2.37
N TYR A 688 36.06 -16.44 -2.34
CA TYR A 688 34.91 -17.04 -1.67
C TYR A 688 34.62 -18.46 -2.20
N ARG A 689 34.63 -18.65 -3.53
CA ARG A 689 34.40 -19.94 -4.17
C ARG A 689 35.52 -20.97 -3.85
N GLU A 690 36.78 -20.54 -3.86
CA GLU A 690 37.93 -21.41 -3.57
C GLU A 690 37.97 -21.87 -2.11
N LEU A 691 37.65 -20.98 -1.16
CA LEU A 691 37.55 -21.31 0.26
C LEU A 691 36.39 -22.27 0.55
N SER A 692 35.24 -22.07 -0.06
CA SER A 692 34.10 -22.98 0.06
C SER A 692 34.44 -24.37 -0.50
N ALA A 693 35.17 -24.43 -1.62
CA ALA A 693 35.66 -25.65 -2.19
C ALA A 693 36.66 -26.38 -1.25
N ALA A 694 37.60 -25.64 -0.67
CA ALA A 694 38.54 -26.18 0.30
C ALA A 694 37.86 -26.77 1.53
N CYS A 695 36.83 -26.11 2.07
CA CYS A 695 36.01 -26.63 3.18
C CYS A 695 35.34 -27.96 2.83
N VAL A 696 34.77 -28.07 1.64
CA VAL A 696 34.13 -29.32 1.18
C VAL A 696 35.13 -30.43 1.03
N VAL A 697 36.29 -30.15 0.43
CA VAL A 697 37.37 -31.16 0.25
C VAL A 697 37.93 -31.64 1.58
N LEU A 698 38.27 -30.74 2.49
CA LEU A 698 38.86 -31.09 3.80
C LEU A 698 37.92 -31.95 4.67
N ASN A 699 36.62 -31.79 4.53
CA ASN A 699 35.64 -32.55 5.29
C ASN A 699 35.07 -33.76 4.53
N ARG A 700 35.48 -34.00 3.28
CA ARG A 700 34.96 -35.06 2.42
C ARG A 700 35.14 -36.47 3.02
N ASN A 701 36.31 -36.79 3.54
CA ASN A 701 36.58 -38.13 4.07
C ASN A 701 35.71 -38.45 5.28
N PHE A 702 35.51 -37.46 6.15
CA PHE A 702 34.62 -37.58 7.29
C PHE A 702 33.16 -37.81 6.82
N LEU A 703 32.66 -36.98 5.93
CA LEU A 703 31.29 -37.08 5.42
C LEU A 703 31.04 -38.39 4.66
N THR A 704 31.97 -38.81 3.83
CA THR A 704 31.82 -40.04 3.04
C THR A 704 31.83 -41.27 3.92
N ALA A 705 32.65 -41.28 4.99
CA ALA A 705 32.74 -42.40 5.90
C ALA A 705 31.53 -42.54 6.84
N HIS A 706 30.94 -41.42 7.27
CA HIS A 706 29.92 -41.41 8.31
C HIS A 706 28.49 -41.08 7.81
N MET A 707 28.38 -40.36 6.68
CA MET A 707 27.09 -39.87 6.17
C MET A 707 27.06 -39.70 4.64
N PRO A 708 27.07 -40.79 3.87
CA PRO A 708 27.20 -40.72 2.40
C PRO A 708 26.09 -39.96 1.69
N ALA A 709 24.82 -40.10 2.14
CA ALA A 709 23.70 -39.39 1.56
C ALA A 709 23.79 -37.85 1.76
N SER A 710 24.31 -37.41 2.91
CA SER A 710 24.50 -35.99 3.21
C SER A 710 25.72 -35.42 2.49
N ALA A 711 26.74 -36.22 2.24
CA ALA A 711 27.88 -35.82 1.40
C ALA A 711 27.40 -35.52 -0.05
N GLU A 712 26.46 -36.30 -0.55
CA GLU A 712 25.90 -36.10 -1.88
C GLU A 712 25.03 -34.83 -1.95
N MET A 713 24.23 -34.56 -0.93
CA MET A 713 23.47 -33.32 -0.80
C MET A 713 24.37 -32.08 -0.78
N LEU A 714 25.46 -32.11 -0.01
CA LEU A 714 26.45 -31.03 0.04
C LEU A 714 27.17 -30.82 -1.30
N ARG A 715 27.44 -31.90 -2.03
CA ARG A 715 27.97 -31.82 -3.39
C ARG A 715 26.98 -31.17 -4.36
N ALA A 716 25.71 -31.54 -4.28
CA ALA A 716 24.67 -30.95 -5.10
C ALA A 716 24.54 -29.44 -4.84
N MET A 717 24.50 -29.02 -3.57
CA MET A 717 24.45 -27.60 -3.19
C MET A 717 25.68 -26.82 -3.68
N ALA A 718 26.87 -27.37 -3.52
CA ALA A 718 28.12 -26.74 -3.98
C ALA A 718 28.14 -26.58 -5.51
N ARG A 719 27.64 -27.56 -6.27
CA ARG A 719 27.49 -27.46 -7.72
C ARG A 719 26.46 -26.42 -8.15
N GLU A 720 25.27 -26.48 -7.58
CA GLU A 720 24.15 -25.65 -7.99
C GLU A 720 24.34 -24.17 -7.64
N LYS A 721 24.84 -23.89 -6.43
CA LYS A 721 24.99 -22.51 -5.95
C LYS A 721 26.34 -21.88 -6.30
N TYR A 722 27.44 -22.66 -6.20
CA TYR A 722 28.80 -22.13 -6.38
C TYR A 722 29.47 -22.58 -7.67
N HIS A 723 28.78 -23.36 -8.51
CA HIS A 723 29.29 -23.86 -9.80
C HIS A 723 30.70 -24.51 -9.69
N LEU A 724 30.93 -25.23 -8.59
CA LEU A 724 32.22 -25.90 -8.35
C LEU A 724 32.38 -27.09 -9.31
N PRO A 725 33.55 -27.27 -9.93
CA PRO A 725 33.82 -28.40 -10.83
C PRO A 725 33.86 -29.75 -10.07
N GLU A 726 33.44 -30.81 -10.72
CA GLU A 726 33.50 -32.20 -10.18
C GLU A 726 34.87 -32.60 -9.64
N SER A 727 35.94 -32.05 -10.22
CA SER A 727 37.31 -32.31 -9.78
C SER A 727 37.59 -31.93 -8.32
N VAL A 728 36.80 -30.94 -7.78
CA VAL A 728 36.88 -30.55 -6.35
C VAL A 728 36.42 -31.67 -5.43
N PHE A 729 35.57 -32.56 -5.95
CA PHE A 729 35.00 -33.69 -5.19
C PHE A 729 35.67 -35.03 -5.54
N ALA A 730 36.59 -35.04 -6.50
CA ALA A 730 37.38 -36.25 -6.83
C ALA A 730 38.33 -36.61 -5.68
N ALA A 731 38.59 -37.90 -5.50
CA ALA A 731 39.50 -38.34 -4.49
C ALA A 731 40.88 -37.69 -4.73
N ALA A 732 41.45 -37.09 -3.70
CA ALA A 732 42.87 -36.83 -3.71
C ALA A 732 43.57 -38.20 -3.78
N PRO A 733 44.61 -38.34 -4.60
CA PRO A 733 45.36 -39.60 -4.74
C PRO A 733 45.94 -40.08 -3.42
#